data_b72cfa08c13410c3ea465c0a99d68277
#
_entry.id   b72cfa08c13410c3ea465c0a99d68277
#
_cell.length_a   1.000
_cell.length_b   1.000
_cell.length_c   1.000
_cell.angle_alpha   90.00
_cell.angle_beta   90.00
_cell.angle_gamma   90.00
#
_symmetry.space_group_name_H-M   'P 1'
#
loop_
_entity.id
_entity.type
_entity.pdbx_description
1 polymer ?
#
loop_
_entity_poly.entity_id
_entity_poly.type
_entity_poly.pdbx_seq_one_letter_code
_entity_poly.pdbx_strand_id
1 'polypeptide(L)'
;MKEAMDKFCKSRDNGLFLLDMTTGSGKTFNVLEFIAENYNKEEYKDSKFFFITNLKKNLPFDELRKHFSKRGNAGDFDKLCMQIDANADVLIHRLQSVYTAYQEDIPKHIIQSPEFKALLNSVQLLNKQKRNPIEGKEESASAFYKYIENDIRDKKEPAFRKLLIAELNSFKTPGKKLKAIANEKKYQWIGELYPAVFTREKRIYFLSMDKFFLGNTTLIEPQYLFYTHKIIENAVIFIDEFDSTKSRLLQQIIKVGCEHKINSIDLFTKIHSPLKLKEFPLDLTTDSHSTRQYLEQNSGAKTCAANLEDLEKAFSKTHDNFSMQYSFRTREESTKDKSRNFLFQDLQFHSIFSGDKSFMQVKVDHKAKQNWLEFTQEKPEKEDAELISLLSAVKARISYFQYTSGTLARNYMQLKEERKKEREDDFTIENAVASVLNEFHLDKDYTQYLLPLVLSGQSLGKRKKDHQNNLQEKENLRSFERSVYERGFRYYFFEDDLNHNLNSQIYFYDFQNSPEKVLLHMAKKAKVIGISATASLDTVLGNYDLEYLQRMLQAEYYEMDEADQKRLERHFEGLIEGYQKLKIHTEAISYKENFMDNLKEIFSNPHIIQEYTEKLENSFSKENKYAAVSFLRVIKALKKFVYNENLRSFLCLNNKLAQEDKASFDLKLIKEFATEILKEAKMAGKKLLPKAGEDLIFCLRTEGYEQSNAELKERLSKGEKIFVLSSYNTIGVGQNLQYKVPENLEVVKINQYAQEEKDFDGIYLEAPTHLIVNLDMNNSISEEDMVKFIFQDEFLMERGELSRIDGLALIKEAFRNLSGGLGRFSKKNIPHDCPSLHNYAIKNLLQAVGRICRTGLKNKEIHVYVDEDISENTI
;
A
#
# COMPACT_ATOMS: atom_id res chain seq x y z
N MET A 1 12.49 -25.26 -4.61
CA MET A 1 11.82 -24.21 -3.82
C MET A 1 11.64 -24.58 -2.36
N LYS A 2 10.88 -25.63 -2.02
CA LYS A 2 10.68 -26.04 -0.60
C LYS A 2 11.99 -26.29 0.14
N GLU A 3 12.97 -26.95 -0.48
CA GLU A 3 14.29 -27.18 0.11
C GLU A 3 15.05 -25.87 0.40
N ALA A 4 15.00 -24.89 -0.52
CA ALA A 4 15.64 -23.59 -0.31
C ALA A 4 14.98 -22.82 0.84
N MET A 5 13.64 -22.84 0.94
CA MET A 5 12.91 -22.24 2.06
C MET A 5 13.26 -22.93 3.40
N ASP A 6 13.32 -24.27 3.43
CA ASP A 6 13.69 -25.03 4.62
C ASP A 6 15.13 -24.75 5.06
N LYS A 7 16.06 -24.67 4.10
CA LYS A 7 17.46 -24.30 4.35
C LYS A 7 17.61 -22.92 4.95
N PHE A 8 16.92 -21.91 4.37
CA PHE A 8 16.88 -20.55 4.95
C PHE A 8 16.30 -20.55 6.35
N CYS A 9 15.17 -21.20 6.56
CA CYS A 9 14.52 -21.25 7.86
C CYS A 9 15.35 -21.95 8.95
N LYS A 10 16.17 -22.92 8.58
CA LYS A 10 17.06 -23.66 9.51
C LYS A 10 18.42 -22.99 9.73
N SER A 11 18.92 -22.25 8.75
CA SER A 11 20.25 -21.63 8.78
C SER A 11 20.30 -20.27 9.48
N ARG A 12 19.16 -19.61 9.71
CA ARG A 12 19.08 -18.24 10.22
C ARG A 12 18.02 -18.11 11.30
N ASP A 13 18.29 -17.22 12.25
CA ASP A 13 17.29 -16.85 13.26
C ASP A 13 16.24 -15.91 12.63
N ASN A 14 16.69 -14.86 11.93
CA ASN A 14 15.84 -13.89 11.21
C ASN A 14 16.54 -13.47 9.92
N GLY A 15 15.83 -12.77 9.04
CA GLY A 15 16.39 -12.21 7.83
C GLY A 15 15.41 -12.12 6.66
N LEU A 16 15.92 -11.75 5.49
CA LEU A 16 15.18 -11.64 4.23
C LEU A 16 15.75 -12.60 3.19
N PHE A 17 14.88 -13.38 2.59
CA PHE A 17 15.17 -14.27 1.47
C PHE A 17 14.24 -13.96 0.29
N LEU A 18 14.78 -13.66 -0.88
CA LEU A 18 13.99 -13.42 -2.08
C LEU A 18 14.05 -14.61 -3.03
N LEU A 19 12.88 -15.02 -3.52
CA LEU A 19 12.71 -16.11 -4.47
C LEU A 19 12.13 -15.58 -5.78
N ASP A 20 12.98 -15.44 -6.79
CA ASP A 20 12.53 -15.18 -8.15
C ASP A 20 11.98 -16.44 -8.77
N MET A 21 10.70 -16.37 -9.12
CA MET A 21 9.98 -17.52 -9.64
C MET A 21 9.07 -17.11 -10.78
N THR A 22 9.26 -17.67 -11.95
CA THR A 22 8.42 -17.40 -13.12
C THR A 22 6.92 -17.62 -12.84
N THR A 23 6.07 -16.90 -13.57
CA THR A 23 4.62 -17.12 -13.50
C THR A 23 4.27 -18.55 -13.92
N GLY A 24 3.30 -19.17 -13.24
CA GLY A 24 2.92 -20.57 -13.53
C GLY A 24 3.80 -21.64 -12.87
N SER A 25 4.86 -21.29 -12.15
CA SER A 25 5.78 -22.24 -11.50
C SER A 25 5.25 -22.89 -10.21
N GLY A 26 3.99 -22.62 -9.84
CA GLY A 26 3.40 -23.17 -8.62
C GLY A 26 3.89 -22.56 -7.32
N LYS A 27 4.27 -21.26 -7.34
CA LYS A 27 4.76 -20.51 -6.16
C LYS A 27 3.90 -20.71 -4.93
N THR A 28 2.64 -20.30 -5.04
CA THR A 28 1.65 -20.37 -3.95
C THR A 28 1.45 -21.81 -3.47
N PHE A 29 1.31 -22.75 -4.40
CA PHE A 29 1.19 -24.18 -4.06
C PHE A 29 2.35 -24.69 -3.21
N ASN A 30 3.60 -24.39 -3.59
CA ASN A 30 4.80 -24.82 -2.85
C ASN A 30 4.86 -24.21 -1.45
N VAL A 31 4.44 -22.94 -1.27
CA VAL A 31 4.38 -22.32 0.05
C VAL A 31 3.32 -22.98 0.93
N LEU A 32 2.12 -23.21 0.41
CA LEU A 32 1.05 -23.88 1.16
C LEU A 32 1.44 -25.31 1.56
N GLU A 33 2.09 -26.00 0.65
CA GLU A 33 2.61 -27.33 0.93
C GLU A 33 3.72 -27.30 1.98
N PHE A 34 4.65 -26.31 1.91
CA PHE A 34 5.67 -26.10 2.92
C PHE A 34 5.07 -25.87 4.31
N ILE A 35 4.06 -25.01 4.42
CA ILE A 35 3.36 -24.77 5.70
C ILE A 35 2.71 -26.05 6.21
N ALA A 36 1.97 -26.77 5.36
CA ALA A 36 1.26 -27.99 5.73
C ALA A 36 2.19 -29.17 6.10
N GLU A 37 3.44 -29.17 5.61
CA GLU A 37 4.45 -30.17 5.92
C GLU A 37 5.24 -29.86 7.20
N ASN A 38 5.38 -28.59 7.53
CA ASN A 38 6.36 -28.17 8.55
C ASN A 38 5.72 -27.63 9.84
N TYR A 39 4.45 -27.22 9.85
CA TYR A 39 3.82 -26.56 11.01
C TYR A 39 3.93 -27.36 12.31
N ASN A 40 4.00 -28.70 12.26
CA ASN A 40 4.03 -29.59 13.41
C ASN A 40 5.40 -30.25 13.65
N LYS A 41 6.44 -29.92 12.88
CA LYS A 41 7.79 -30.39 13.12
C LYS A 41 8.42 -29.68 14.31
N GLU A 42 9.32 -30.35 15.02
CA GLU A 42 9.96 -29.81 16.23
C GLU A 42 10.67 -28.49 15.98
N GLU A 43 11.33 -28.32 14.81
CA GLU A 43 12.02 -27.08 14.43
C GLU A 43 11.08 -25.87 14.26
N TYR A 44 9.79 -26.10 13.99
CA TYR A 44 8.78 -25.06 13.75
C TYR A 44 7.68 -25.01 14.82
N LYS A 45 7.79 -25.83 15.87
CA LYS A 45 6.72 -26.01 16.87
C LYS A 45 6.30 -24.69 17.54
N ASP A 46 7.25 -23.80 17.80
CA ASP A 46 7.01 -22.49 18.43
C ASP A 46 6.91 -21.35 17.41
N SER A 47 7.11 -21.65 16.11
CA SER A 47 7.04 -20.64 15.05
C SER A 47 5.59 -20.37 14.65
N LYS A 48 5.31 -19.13 14.33
CA LYS A 48 4.09 -18.71 13.67
C LYS A 48 4.34 -18.53 12.18
N PHE A 49 3.33 -18.82 11.36
CA PHE A 49 3.39 -18.67 9.92
C PHE A 49 2.45 -17.56 9.47
N PHE A 50 2.94 -16.65 8.66
CA PHE A 50 2.15 -15.59 8.03
C PHE A 50 2.21 -15.74 6.52
N PHE A 51 1.07 -15.70 5.86
CA PHE A 51 0.95 -15.61 4.42
C PHE A 51 0.32 -14.26 4.07
N ILE A 52 1.11 -13.40 3.42
CA ILE A 52 0.72 -12.02 3.11
C ILE A 52 0.62 -11.86 1.61
N THR A 53 -0.49 -11.27 1.13
CA THR A 53 -0.68 -10.92 -0.27
C THR A 53 -1.01 -9.44 -0.43
N ASN A 54 -0.92 -8.97 -1.66
CA ASN A 54 -1.28 -7.61 -2.01
C ASN A 54 -2.80 -7.35 -1.84
N LEU A 55 -3.63 -8.30 -2.25
CA LEU A 55 -5.09 -8.19 -2.25
C LEU A 55 -5.73 -9.34 -1.48
N LYS A 56 -6.72 -9.03 -0.64
CA LYS A 56 -7.50 -10.01 0.15
C LYS A 56 -8.05 -11.18 -0.69
N LYS A 57 -8.53 -10.91 -1.90
CA LYS A 57 -9.10 -11.94 -2.79
C LYS A 57 -8.07 -12.97 -3.30
N ASN A 58 -6.78 -12.66 -3.17
CA ASN A 58 -5.69 -13.55 -3.56
C ASN A 58 -5.23 -14.47 -2.43
N LEU A 59 -5.88 -14.42 -1.26
CA LEU A 59 -5.54 -15.28 -0.12
C LEU A 59 -5.98 -16.72 -0.38
N PRO A 60 -5.06 -17.70 -0.47
CA PRO A 60 -5.35 -19.08 -0.78
C PRO A 60 -5.72 -19.89 0.46
N PHE A 61 -6.63 -19.37 1.28
CA PHE A 61 -6.99 -19.97 2.58
C PHE A 61 -7.69 -21.31 2.43
N ASP A 62 -8.63 -21.41 1.48
CA ASP A 62 -9.34 -22.69 1.19
C ASP A 62 -8.42 -23.73 0.52
N GLU A 63 -7.41 -23.27 -0.21
CA GLU A 63 -6.41 -24.16 -0.81
C GLU A 63 -5.52 -24.77 0.28
N LEU A 64 -5.12 -24.01 1.29
CA LEU A 64 -4.42 -24.56 2.44
C LEU A 64 -5.28 -25.62 3.17
N ARG A 65 -6.59 -25.40 3.33
CA ARG A 65 -7.52 -26.40 3.90
C ARG A 65 -7.46 -27.71 3.14
N LYS A 66 -7.39 -27.67 1.79
CA LYS A 66 -7.24 -28.87 0.95
C LYS A 66 -5.92 -29.60 1.22
N HIS A 67 -4.80 -28.86 1.41
CA HIS A 67 -3.51 -29.47 1.75
C HIS A 67 -3.55 -30.19 3.11
N PHE A 68 -4.16 -29.59 4.12
CA PHE A 68 -4.35 -30.21 5.44
C PHE A 68 -5.25 -31.45 5.35
N SER A 69 -6.36 -31.38 4.62
CA SER A 69 -7.30 -32.49 4.43
C SER A 69 -6.66 -33.67 3.71
N LYS A 70 -5.86 -33.43 2.66
CA LYS A 70 -5.11 -34.49 1.95
C LYS A 70 -4.12 -35.23 2.85
N ARG A 71 -3.64 -34.60 3.93
CA ARG A 71 -2.69 -35.16 4.91
C ARG A 71 -3.39 -35.76 6.14
N GLY A 72 -4.71 -35.75 6.18
CA GLY A 72 -5.49 -36.28 7.33
C GLY A 72 -5.54 -35.32 8.53
N ASN A 73 -5.09 -34.08 8.39
CA ASN A 73 -4.96 -33.08 9.48
C ASN A 73 -6.02 -31.97 9.42
N ALA A 74 -7.22 -32.26 8.89
CA ALA A 74 -8.28 -31.26 8.76
C ALA A 74 -8.67 -30.57 10.08
N GLY A 75 -8.66 -31.31 11.21
CA GLY A 75 -8.95 -30.75 12.52
C GLY A 75 -7.89 -29.74 13.00
N ASP A 76 -6.64 -29.90 12.63
CA ASP A 76 -5.56 -28.97 12.95
C ASP A 76 -5.72 -27.66 12.16
N PHE A 77 -6.25 -27.71 10.94
CA PHE A 77 -6.53 -26.51 10.17
C PHE A 77 -7.48 -25.56 10.92
N ASP A 78 -8.63 -26.07 11.36
CA ASP A 78 -9.63 -25.25 12.06
C ASP A 78 -9.12 -24.72 13.40
N LYS A 79 -8.27 -25.50 14.07
CA LYS A 79 -7.66 -25.13 15.35
C LYS A 79 -6.57 -24.07 15.19
N LEU A 80 -5.68 -24.20 14.19
CA LEU A 80 -4.43 -23.44 14.11
C LEU A 80 -4.47 -22.30 13.07
N CYS A 81 -5.30 -22.43 12.04
CA CYS A 81 -5.32 -21.47 10.92
C CYS A 81 -6.34 -20.37 11.14
N MET A 82 -6.06 -19.18 10.59
CA MET A 82 -6.95 -18.04 10.65
C MET A 82 -6.71 -17.10 9.47
N GLN A 83 -7.80 -16.68 8.82
CA GLN A 83 -7.78 -15.52 7.95
C GLN A 83 -8.16 -14.28 8.76
N ILE A 84 -7.35 -13.23 8.68
CA ILE A 84 -7.58 -11.98 9.42
C ILE A 84 -8.08 -10.91 8.45
N ASP A 85 -9.36 -10.60 8.57
CA ASP A 85 -10.05 -9.55 7.82
C ASP A 85 -10.25 -8.28 8.66
N ALA A 86 -10.64 -7.19 8.02
CA ALA A 86 -11.11 -6.01 8.75
C ALA A 86 -12.44 -6.33 9.46
N ASN A 87 -12.59 -5.88 10.71
CA ASN A 87 -13.78 -6.17 11.51
C ASN A 87 -15.09 -5.76 10.81
N ALA A 88 -15.09 -4.60 10.13
CA ALA A 88 -16.26 -4.14 9.37
C ALA A 88 -16.64 -5.11 8.24
N ASP A 89 -15.66 -5.69 7.53
CA ASP A 89 -15.91 -6.65 6.47
C ASP A 89 -16.55 -7.93 7.02
N VAL A 90 -16.05 -8.43 8.16
CA VAL A 90 -16.63 -9.61 8.82
C VAL A 90 -18.08 -9.34 9.22
N LEU A 91 -18.35 -8.17 9.81
CA LEU A 91 -19.70 -7.77 10.21
C LEU A 91 -20.66 -7.65 9.02
N ILE A 92 -20.23 -7.01 7.93
CA ILE A 92 -21.05 -6.89 6.71
C ILE A 92 -21.48 -8.28 6.20
N HIS A 93 -20.59 -9.25 6.25
CA HIS A 93 -20.88 -10.59 5.74
C HIS A 93 -21.61 -11.50 6.73
N ARG A 94 -21.35 -11.39 8.03
CA ARG A 94 -21.81 -12.37 9.03
C ARG A 94 -22.87 -11.87 10.01
N LEU A 95 -23.04 -10.56 10.22
CA LEU A 95 -23.90 -10.04 11.28
C LEU A 95 -25.33 -10.60 11.22
N GLN A 96 -25.94 -10.64 10.04
CA GLN A 96 -27.32 -11.12 9.92
C GLN A 96 -27.47 -12.61 10.21
N SER A 97 -26.56 -13.44 9.75
CA SER A 97 -26.57 -14.89 10.00
C SER A 97 -26.30 -15.20 11.47
N VAL A 98 -25.32 -14.53 12.06
CA VAL A 98 -24.98 -14.67 13.49
C VAL A 98 -26.15 -14.21 14.36
N TYR A 99 -26.76 -13.06 14.05
CA TYR A 99 -27.94 -12.60 14.79
C TYR A 99 -29.08 -13.61 14.74
N THR A 100 -29.34 -14.21 13.58
CA THR A 100 -30.39 -15.24 13.45
C THR A 100 -30.07 -16.51 14.25
N ALA A 101 -28.80 -16.94 14.26
CA ALA A 101 -28.36 -18.16 14.95
C ALA A 101 -28.28 -18.02 16.48
N TYR A 102 -27.97 -16.84 16.99
CA TYR A 102 -27.71 -16.58 18.40
C TYR A 102 -28.71 -15.60 19.05
N GLN A 103 -29.87 -15.38 18.45
CA GLN A 103 -30.83 -14.36 18.90
C GLN A 103 -31.26 -14.53 20.36
N GLU A 104 -31.36 -15.78 20.85
CA GLU A 104 -31.72 -16.11 22.23
C GLU A 104 -30.56 -15.93 23.21
N ASP A 105 -29.32 -16.06 22.75
CA ASP A 105 -28.11 -15.99 23.57
C ASP A 105 -27.56 -14.56 23.70
N ILE A 106 -27.84 -13.70 22.73
CA ILE A 106 -27.39 -12.29 22.78
C ILE A 106 -28.13 -11.53 23.87
N PRO A 107 -27.45 -10.85 24.81
CA PRO A 107 -28.09 -10.06 25.85
C PRO A 107 -29.07 -9.02 25.30
N LYS A 108 -30.27 -8.95 25.86
CA LYS A 108 -31.34 -8.06 25.40
C LYS A 108 -30.93 -6.59 25.32
N HIS A 109 -30.12 -6.11 26.27
CA HIS A 109 -29.64 -4.73 26.27
C HIS A 109 -28.72 -4.42 25.05
N ILE A 110 -27.98 -5.41 24.54
CA ILE A 110 -27.16 -5.28 23.32
C ILE A 110 -28.06 -5.22 22.09
N ILE A 111 -29.04 -6.13 21.95
CA ILE A 111 -30.00 -6.13 20.84
C ILE A 111 -30.79 -4.81 20.79
N GLN A 112 -31.13 -4.28 21.96
CA GLN A 112 -31.91 -3.04 22.07
C GLN A 112 -31.10 -1.76 21.90
N SER A 113 -29.74 -1.86 21.94
CA SER A 113 -28.88 -0.70 21.84
C SER A 113 -29.02 0.03 20.50
N PRO A 114 -28.87 1.36 20.48
CA PRO A 114 -28.88 2.14 19.24
C PRO A 114 -27.77 1.69 18.27
N GLU A 115 -26.59 1.34 18.79
CA GLU A 115 -25.41 0.93 18.03
C GLU A 115 -25.67 -0.37 17.25
N PHE A 116 -26.22 -1.39 17.92
CA PHE A 116 -26.54 -2.67 17.28
C PHE A 116 -27.62 -2.50 16.22
N LYS A 117 -28.72 -1.78 16.54
CA LYS A 117 -29.81 -1.53 15.60
C LYS A 117 -29.36 -0.74 14.37
N ALA A 118 -28.57 0.31 14.56
CA ALA A 118 -28.03 1.11 13.46
C ALA A 118 -27.11 0.27 12.54
N LEU A 119 -26.25 -0.56 13.11
CA LEU A 119 -25.37 -1.45 12.38
C LEU A 119 -26.16 -2.51 11.61
N LEU A 120 -27.09 -3.21 12.27
CA LEU A 120 -27.91 -4.27 11.66
C LEU A 120 -28.75 -3.73 10.50
N ASN A 121 -29.39 -2.57 10.67
CA ASN A 121 -30.18 -1.92 9.60
C ASN A 121 -29.31 -1.61 8.37
N SER A 122 -28.08 -1.14 8.57
CA SER A 122 -27.17 -0.83 7.45
C SER A 122 -26.72 -2.07 6.71
N VAL A 123 -26.39 -3.15 7.44
CA VAL A 123 -26.05 -4.43 6.84
C VAL A 123 -27.23 -5.03 6.08
N GLN A 124 -28.45 -4.95 6.63
CA GLN A 124 -29.68 -5.40 5.95
C GLN A 124 -29.95 -4.58 4.68
N LEU A 125 -29.73 -3.26 4.72
CA LEU A 125 -29.91 -2.39 3.56
C LEU A 125 -28.91 -2.76 2.44
N LEU A 126 -27.64 -2.98 2.77
CA LEU A 126 -26.64 -3.47 1.80
C LEU A 126 -27.05 -4.80 1.18
N ASN A 127 -27.47 -5.77 2.00
CA ASN A 127 -27.83 -7.11 1.53
C ASN A 127 -29.11 -7.11 0.67
N LYS A 128 -30.08 -6.26 0.98
CA LYS A 128 -31.31 -6.10 0.21
C LYS A 128 -31.04 -5.54 -1.18
N GLN A 129 -30.15 -4.57 -1.27
CA GLN A 129 -29.82 -3.93 -2.54
C GLN A 129 -28.91 -4.80 -3.42
N LYS A 130 -27.99 -5.58 -2.83
CA LYS A 130 -27.21 -6.58 -3.60
C LYS A 130 -28.08 -7.65 -4.26
N ARG A 131 -29.25 -7.96 -3.69
CA ARG A 131 -30.21 -8.94 -4.25
C ARG A 131 -31.11 -8.35 -5.35
N ASN A 132 -31.37 -7.06 -5.35
CA ASN A 132 -32.22 -6.36 -6.32
C ASN A 132 -31.49 -5.12 -6.85
N PRO A 133 -30.53 -5.26 -7.78
CA PRO A 133 -29.91 -4.11 -8.43
C PRO A 133 -30.97 -3.34 -9.21
N ILE A 134 -30.98 -2.01 -9.07
CA ILE A 134 -31.91 -1.14 -9.81
C ILE A 134 -31.38 -1.03 -11.25
N GLU A 135 -32.07 -1.64 -12.20
CA GLU A 135 -31.76 -1.52 -13.62
C GLU A 135 -31.68 -0.06 -14.07
N GLY A 136 -30.60 0.32 -14.77
CA GLY A 136 -30.39 1.64 -15.36
C GLY A 136 -29.82 2.74 -14.43
N LYS A 137 -29.37 2.41 -13.20
CA LYS A 137 -28.71 3.36 -12.26
C LYS A 137 -27.43 2.77 -11.63
N GLU A 138 -26.62 2.12 -12.37
CA GLU A 138 -25.45 1.37 -11.85
C GLU A 138 -24.42 2.26 -11.15
N GLU A 139 -24.12 3.46 -11.67
CA GLU A 139 -23.14 4.37 -11.05
C GLU A 139 -23.65 4.98 -9.73
N SER A 140 -24.91 5.40 -9.69
CA SER A 140 -25.50 5.95 -8.46
C SER A 140 -25.72 4.89 -7.39
N ALA A 141 -25.99 3.64 -7.78
CA ALA A 141 -26.08 2.52 -6.88
C ALA A 141 -24.69 2.16 -6.29
N SER A 142 -23.64 2.15 -7.10
CA SER A 142 -22.25 1.88 -6.66
C SER A 142 -21.78 2.93 -5.65
N ALA A 143 -22.04 4.23 -5.90
CA ALA A 143 -21.70 5.32 -4.99
C ALA A 143 -22.45 5.19 -3.64
N PHE A 144 -23.72 4.80 -3.67
CA PHE A 144 -24.52 4.60 -2.47
C PHE A 144 -24.05 3.37 -1.66
N TYR A 145 -23.65 2.27 -2.31
CA TYR A 145 -23.03 1.12 -1.65
C TYR A 145 -21.75 1.51 -0.92
N LYS A 146 -20.85 2.20 -1.61
CA LYS A 146 -19.60 2.69 -1.02
C LYS A 146 -19.86 3.60 0.18
N TYR A 147 -20.86 4.47 0.09
CA TYR A 147 -21.25 5.34 1.20
C TYR A 147 -21.68 4.54 2.43
N ILE A 148 -22.58 3.53 2.28
CA ILE A 148 -23.02 2.70 3.41
C ILE A 148 -21.87 1.87 3.98
N GLU A 149 -21.03 1.28 3.12
CA GLU A 149 -19.87 0.50 3.56
C GLU A 149 -18.87 1.37 4.36
N ASN A 150 -18.62 2.59 3.91
CA ASN A 150 -17.78 3.54 4.63
C ASN A 150 -18.43 3.97 5.95
N ASP A 151 -19.73 4.25 5.99
CA ASP A 151 -20.42 4.60 7.22
C ASP A 151 -20.42 3.46 8.26
N ILE A 152 -20.53 2.21 7.80
CA ILE A 152 -20.33 1.04 8.67
C ILE A 152 -18.91 1.02 9.20
N ARG A 153 -17.90 1.16 8.33
CA ARG A 153 -16.47 1.05 8.66
C ARG A 153 -16.00 2.16 9.59
N ASP A 154 -16.40 3.40 9.31
CA ASP A 154 -15.85 4.57 9.98
C ASP A 154 -16.62 4.96 11.24
N LYS A 155 -17.93 4.61 11.33
CA LYS A 155 -18.81 5.06 12.42
C LYS A 155 -19.48 3.92 13.17
N LYS A 156 -20.21 3.04 12.48
CA LYS A 156 -21.13 2.08 13.13
C LYS A 156 -20.40 0.90 13.75
N GLU A 157 -19.43 0.29 13.05
CA GLU A 157 -18.60 -0.75 13.64
C GLU A 157 -17.80 -0.25 14.85
N PRO A 158 -17.10 0.91 14.79
CA PRO A 158 -16.39 1.44 15.95
C PRO A 158 -17.30 1.74 17.15
N ALA A 159 -18.52 2.23 16.93
CA ALA A 159 -19.49 2.47 17.99
C ALA A 159 -19.96 1.15 18.64
N PHE A 160 -20.34 0.17 17.82
CA PHE A 160 -20.73 -1.16 18.29
C PHE A 160 -19.60 -1.89 19.01
N ARG A 161 -18.38 -1.80 18.49
CA ARG A 161 -17.19 -2.36 19.12
C ARG A 161 -16.92 -1.77 20.50
N LYS A 162 -17.11 -0.45 20.69
CA LYS A 162 -17.01 0.19 22.01
C LYS A 162 -18.01 -0.38 23.01
N LEU A 163 -19.26 -0.61 22.57
CA LEU A 163 -20.29 -1.24 23.39
C LEU A 163 -19.85 -2.62 23.85
N LEU A 164 -19.31 -3.45 22.95
CA LEU A 164 -18.82 -4.79 23.29
C LEU A 164 -17.61 -4.78 24.22
N ILE A 165 -16.68 -3.83 24.02
CA ILE A 165 -15.55 -3.65 24.93
C ILE A 165 -16.04 -3.29 26.35
N ALA A 166 -17.05 -2.41 26.45
CA ALA A 166 -17.64 -2.04 27.73
C ALA A 166 -18.29 -3.25 28.41
N GLU A 167 -19.04 -4.08 27.68
CA GLU A 167 -19.63 -5.33 28.18
C GLU A 167 -18.57 -6.30 28.71
N LEU A 168 -17.48 -6.48 27.94
CA LEU A 168 -16.38 -7.37 28.31
C LEU A 168 -15.49 -6.82 29.43
N ASN A 169 -15.58 -5.55 29.80
CA ASN A 169 -14.78 -4.97 30.88
C ASN A 169 -15.15 -5.49 32.29
N SER A 170 -16.27 -6.19 32.40
CA SER A 170 -16.58 -6.99 33.60
C SER A 170 -15.50 -8.07 33.89
N PHE A 171 -14.79 -8.52 32.85
CA PHE A 171 -13.65 -9.42 32.94
C PHE A 171 -12.35 -8.62 32.99
N LYS A 172 -11.63 -8.73 34.09
CA LYS A 172 -10.44 -7.88 34.40
C LYS A 172 -9.23 -8.11 33.48
N THR A 173 -9.14 -9.24 32.79
CA THR A 173 -7.94 -9.62 32.03
C THR A 173 -8.28 -10.14 30.65
N PRO A 174 -7.41 -9.95 29.63
CA PRO A 174 -7.61 -10.46 28.27
C PRO A 174 -7.89 -11.97 28.22
N GLY A 175 -7.17 -12.78 29.02
CA GLY A 175 -7.39 -14.22 29.09
C GLY A 175 -8.76 -14.61 29.65
N LYS A 176 -9.31 -13.85 30.62
CA LYS A 176 -10.67 -14.07 31.12
C LYS A 176 -11.72 -13.64 30.09
N LYS A 177 -11.50 -12.52 29.38
CA LYS A 177 -12.35 -12.09 28.27
C LYS A 177 -12.42 -13.17 27.18
N LEU A 178 -11.25 -13.69 26.79
CA LEU A 178 -11.13 -14.74 25.79
C LEU A 178 -11.86 -16.02 26.20
N LYS A 179 -11.66 -16.48 27.46
CA LYS A 179 -12.35 -17.66 27.99
C LYS A 179 -13.88 -17.48 28.02
N ALA A 180 -14.36 -16.29 28.35
CA ALA A 180 -15.80 -15.98 28.33
C ALA A 180 -16.35 -16.06 26.88
N ILE A 181 -15.64 -15.46 25.93
CA ILE A 181 -16.02 -15.51 24.49
C ILE A 181 -16.01 -16.95 23.96
N ALA A 182 -15.03 -17.76 24.33
CA ALA A 182 -14.91 -19.13 23.85
C ALA A 182 -15.94 -20.10 24.47
N ASN A 183 -16.30 -19.94 25.77
CA ASN A 183 -17.00 -20.97 26.51
C ASN A 183 -18.42 -20.55 26.98
N GLU A 184 -18.72 -19.26 27.11
CA GLU A 184 -20.04 -18.81 27.59
C GLU A 184 -20.98 -18.55 26.43
N LYS A 185 -22.12 -19.27 26.35
CA LYS A 185 -23.12 -19.16 25.28
C LYS A 185 -23.49 -17.70 24.96
N LYS A 186 -23.68 -16.87 25.98
CA LYS A 186 -24.06 -15.46 25.82
C LYS A 186 -22.99 -14.59 25.16
N TYR A 187 -21.74 -15.08 24.95
CA TYR A 187 -20.64 -14.34 24.34
C TYR A 187 -20.04 -15.05 23.12
N GLN A 188 -20.36 -16.31 22.85
CA GLN A 188 -19.79 -17.05 21.69
C GLN A 188 -20.03 -16.35 20.34
N TRP A 189 -21.19 -15.72 20.18
CA TRP A 189 -21.51 -14.92 18.99
C TRP A 189 -20.52 -13.77 18.73
N ILE A 190 -19.87 -13.24 19.79
CA ILE A 190 -18.82 -12.22 19.66
C ILE A 190 -17.63 -12.79 18.89
N GLY A 191 -17.23 -14.02 19.18
CA GLY A 191 -16.13 -14.70 18.48
C GLY A 191 -16.41 -14.92 17.00
N GLU A 192 -17.68 -15.15 16.62
CA GLU A 192 -18.10 -15.29 15.23
C GLU A 192 -18.08 -13.95 14.46
N LEU A 193 -18.39 -12.83 15.13
CA LEU A 193 -18.37 -11.49 14.54
C LEU A 193 -16.98 -10.84 14.59
N TYR A 194 -16.18 -11.17 15.60
CA TYR A 194 -14.85 -10.62 15.82
C TYR A 194 -13.80 -11.73 15.97
N PRO A 195 -13.59 -12.56 14.95
CA PRO A 195 -12.65 -13.68 15.06
C PRO A 195 -11.24 -13.26 15.45
N ALA A 196 -10.86 -11.99 15.23
CA ALA A 196 -9.58 -11.43 15.65
C ALA A 196 -9.28 -11.59 17.17
N VAL A 197 -10.30 -11.83 18.01
CA VAL A 197 -10.10 -12.11 19.45
C VAL A 197 -9.26 -13.36 19.68
N PHE A 198 -9.29 -14.34 18.76
CA PHE A 198 -8.55 -15.60 18.85
C PHE A 198 -7.13 -15.52 18.25
N THR A 199 -6.64 -14.35 17.85
CA THR A 199 -5.33 -14.22 17.20
C THR A 199 -4.19 -14.81 18.03
N ARG A 200 -4.25 -14.73 19.37
CA ARG A 200 -3.20 -15.30 20.25
C ARG A 200 -3.16 -16.83 20.24
N GLU A 201 -4.29 -17.49 20.00
CA GLU A 201 -4.42 -18.96 20.03
C GLU A 201 -4.05 -19.62 18.70
N LYS A 202 -4.01 -18.83 17.62
CA LYS A 202 -3.69 -19.31 16.26
C LYS A 202 -2.18 -19.27 15.99
N ARG A 203 -1.75 -20.04 14.98
CA ARG A 203 -0.35 -20.14 14.58
C ARG A 203 -0.11 -19.85 13.10
N ILE A 204 -1.14 -19.97 12.27
CA ILE A 204 -1.04 -19.81 10.81
C ILE A 204 -2.04 -18.72 10.39
N TYR A 205 -1.52 -17.63 9.86
CA TYR A 205 -2.29 -16.41 9.57
C TYR A 205 -2.24 -16.08 8.08
N PHE A 206 -3.41 -15.75 7.54
CA PHE A 206 -3.58 -15.28 6.18
C PHE A 206 -4.17 -13.88 6.21
N LEU A 207 -3.51 -12.91 5.60
CA LEU A 207 -3.96 -11.52 5.59
C LEU A 207 -3.39 -10.72 4.43
N SER A 208 -4.05 -9.61 4.08
CA SER A 208 -3.51 -8.67 3.10
C SER A 208 -2.41 -7.79 3.73
N MET A 209 -1.56 -7.21 2.87
CA MET A 209 -0.53 -6.24 3.29
C MET A 209 -1.17 -5.04 4.01
N ASP A 210 -2.33 -4.57 3.54
CA ASP A 210 -3.07 -3.49 4.22
C ASP A 210 -3.40 -3.85 5.67
N LYS A 211 -3.96 -5.05 5.88
CA LYS A 211 -4.33 -5.51 7.23
C LYS A 211 -3.11 -5.72 8.11
N PHE A 212 -1.99 -6.15 7.53
CA PHE A 212 -0.73 -6.30 8.24
C PHE A 212 -0.16 -4.95 8.71
N PHE A 213 -0.24 -3.93 7.87
CA PHE A 213 0.26 -2.59 8.17
C PHE A 213 -0.68 -1.79 9.09
N LEU A 214 -1.99 -1.81 8.83
CA LEU A 214 -2.99 -1.06 9.61
C LEU A 214 -3.24 -1.65 11.01
N GLY A 215 -2.79 -2.86 11.22
CA GLY A 215 -2.81 -3.48 12.52
C GLY A 215 -4.07 -4.27 12.86
N ASN A 216 -4.01 -4.89 14.02
CA ASN A 216 -5.04 -5.77 14.54
C ASN A 216 -5.82 -5.09 15.67
N THR A 217 -7.12 -5.00 15.51
CA THR A 217 -8.04 -4.47 16.54
C THR A 217 -8.86 -5.61 17.09
N THR A 218 -8.56 -5.99 18.33
CA THR A 218 -9.31 -7.01 19.07
C THR A 218 -10.22 -6.35 20.11
N LEU A 219 -11.18 -7.08 20.66
CA LEU A 219 -12.04 -6.60 21.74
C LEU A 219 -11.39 -6.77 23.12
N ILE A 220 -10.35 -7.61 23.19
CA ILE A 220 -9.79 -8.10 24.46
C ILE A 220 -8.51 -7.36 24.86
N GLU A 221 -7.84 -6.73 23.90
CA GLU A 221 -6.58 -6.00 24.12
C GLU A 221 -6.51 -4.75 23.26
N PRO A 222 -5.62 -3.79 23.55
CA PRO A 222 -5.38 -2.63 22.72
C PRO A 222 -4.99 -3.00 21.28
N GLN A 223 -5.29 -2.12 20.34
CA GLN A 223 -4.85 -2.28 18.95
C GLN A 223 -3.32 -2.32 18.89
N TYR A 224 -2.78 -3.22 18.05
CA TYR A 224 -1.35 -3.33 17.79
C TYR A 224 -1.07 -3.48 16.28
N LEU A 225 0.09 -3.04 15.87
CA LEU A 225 0.60 -3.21 14.51
C LEU A 225 1.35 -4.54 14.43
N PHE A 226 1.01 -5.40 13.46
CA PHE A 226 1.66 -6.71 13.36
C PHE A 226 3.18 -6.60 13.24
N TYR A 227 3.69 -5.69 12.40
CA TYR A 227 5.12 -5.56 12.13
C TYR A 227 5.95 -5.06 13.32
N THR A 228 5.35 -4.43 14.32
CA THR A 228 6.03 -4.00 15.55
C THR A 228 5.80 -4.95 16.72
N HIS A 229 4.70 -5.72 16.70
CA HIS A 229 4.27 -6.56 17.79
C HIS A 229 5.11 -7.83 17.92
N LYS A 230 5.22 -8.36 19.15
CA LYS A 230 5.93 -9.62 19.45
C LYS A 230 5.38 -10.85 18.73
N ILE A 231 4.19 -10.79 18.19
CA ILE A 231 3.56 -11.90 17.46
C ILE A 231 4.37 -12.36 16.24
N ILE A 232 5.19 -11.47 15.65
CA ILE A 232 6.05 -11.80 14.50
C ILE A 232 7.47 -12.22 14.91
N GLU A 233 7.82 -12.17 16.19
CA GLU A 233 9.14 -12.60 16.64
C GLU A 233 9.34 -14.09 16.35
N ASN A 234 10.43 -14.41 15.64
CA ASN A 234 10.76 -15.76 15.16
C ASN A 234 9.69 -16.40 14.25
N ALA A 235 8.80 -15.61 13.68
CA ALA A 235 7.82 -16.10 12.71
C ALA A 235 8.46 -16.37 11.34
N VAL A 236 7.79 -17.21 10.55
CA VAL A 236 8.07 -17.37 9.11
C VAL A 236 7.00 -16.60 8.34
N ILE A 237 7.41 -15.57 7.61
CA ILE A 237 6.52 -14.66 6.90
C ILE A 237 6.73 -14.83 5.39
N PHE A 238 5.72 -15.33 4.68
CA PHE A 238 5.70 -15.40 3.24
C PHE A 238 4.99 -14.18 2.67
N ILE A 239 5.63 -13.47 1.75
CA ILE A 239 5.06 -12.33 1.04
C ILE A 239 4.93 -12.71 -0.43
N ASP A 240 3.72 -13.02 -0.86
CA ASP A 240 3.42 -13.30 -2.26
C ASP A 240 3.28 -11.99 -3.05
N GLU A 241 3.75 -11.99 -4.30
CA GLU A 241 3.85 -10.79 -5.14
C GLU A 241 4.65 -9.68 -4.42
N PHE A 242 5.80 -10.06 -3.85
CA PHE A 242 6.66 -9.26 -2.98
C PHE A 242 6.89 -7.84 -3.48
N ASP A 243 7.35 -7.70 -4.70
CA ASP A 243 7.65 -6.41 -5.34
C ASP A 243 6.45 -5.47 -5.44
N SER A 244 5.26 -6.02 -5.65
CA SER A 244 4.02 -5.24 -5.74
C SER A 244 3.52 -4.77 -4.37
N THR A 245 3.93 -5.42 -3.29
CA THR A 245 3.55 -5.02 -1.93
C THR A 245 4.16 -3.68 -1.53
N LYS A 246 5.29 -3.26 -2.12
CA LYS A 246 5.86 -1.92 -1.90
C LYS A 246 4.87 -0.81 -2.25
N SER A 247 4.30 -0.86 -3.45
CA SER A 247 3.35 0.17 -3.90
C SER A 247 2.11 0.21 -3.02
N ARG A 248 1.63 -0.96 -2.58
CA ARG A 248 0.49 -1.05 -1.68
C ARG A 248 0.79 -0.50 -0.29
N LEU A 249 1.94 -0.86 0.25
CA LEU A 249 2.40 -0.37 1.54
C LEU A 249 2.63 1.15 1.52
N LEU A 250 3.24 1.67 0.45
CA LEU A 250 3.41 3.11 0.24
C LEU A 250 2.07 3.83 0.21
N GLN A 251 1.08 3.30 -0.50
CA GLN A 251 -0.28 3.88 -0.54
C GLN A 251 -0.91 3.93 0.85
N GLN A 252 -0.74 2.89 1.67
CA GLN A 252 -1.26 2.90 3.05
C GLN A 252 -0.50 3.88 3.95
N ILE A 253 0.82 3.99 3.81
CA ILE A 253 1.64 4.98 4.53
C ILE A 253 1.15 6.40 4.21
N ILE A 254 0.93 6.70 2.93
CA ILE A 254 0.44 8.00 2.47
C ILE A 254 -0.96 8.27 3.01
N LYS A 255 -1.87 7.32 2.86
CA LYS A 255 -3.25 7.46 3.34
C LYS A 255 -3.29 7.75 4.83
N VAL A 256 -2.63 6.93 5.66
CA VAL A 256 -2.56 7.13 7.11
C VAL A 256 -1.89 8.46 7.45
N GLY A 257 -0.81 8.83 6.75
CA GLY A 257 -0.12 10.09 6.97
C GLY A 257 -1.01 11.31 6.67
N CYS A 258 -1.79 11.27 5.57
CA CYS A 258 -2.72 12.36 5.20
C CYS A 258 -4.00 12.39 6.05
N GLU A 259 -4.40 11.29 6.69
CA GLU A 259 -5.52 11.27 7.64
C GLU A 259 -5.21 12.03 8.93
N HIS A 260 -3.94 12.14 9.32
CA HIS A 260 -3.50 12.79 10.56
C HIS A 260 -2.92 14.17 10.30
N LYS A 261 -3.82 15.16 10.16
CA LYS A 261 -3.48 16.57 10.07
C LYS A 261 -3.15 17.12 11.46
N ILE A 262 -1.86 17.31 11.75
CA ILE A 262 -1.39 17.68 13.08
C ILE A 262 -1.10 19.18 13.15
N ASN A 263 -1.75 19.87 14.08
CA ASN A 263 -1.38 21.24 14.40
C ASN A 263 -0.10 21.25 15.27
N SER A 264 1.00 21.75 14.71
CA SER A 264 2.32 21.68 15.35
C SER A 264 2.42 22.50 16.63
N ILE A 265 1.82 23.69 16.64
CA ILE A 265 1.87 24.60 17.78
C ILE A 265 0.92 24.14 18.89
N ASP A 266 -0.27 23.69 18.53
CA ASP A 266 -1.23 23.14 19.50
C ASP A 266 -0.70 21.87 20.18
N LEU A 267 -0.14 20.92 19.38
CA LEU A 267 0.50 19.72 19.94
C LEU A 267 1.65 20.09 20.90
N PHE A 268 2.54 21.04 20.49
CA PHE A 268 3.61 21.52 21.35
C PHE A 268 3.05 22.07 22.67
N THR A 269 2.03 22.92 22.61
CA THR A 269 1.41 23.55 23.77
C THR A 269 0.75 22.54 24.71
N LYS A 270 0.05 21.56 24.14
CA LYS A 270 -0.59 20.45 24.90
C LYS A 270 0.41 19.56 25.62
N ILE A 271 1.59 19.34 25.04
CA ILE A 271 2.69 18.63 25.73
C ILE A 271 3.33 19.52 26.82
N HIS A 272 3.54 20.81 26.52
CA HIS A 272 4.21 21.72 27.41
C HIS A 272 3.41 22.03 28.71
N SER A 273 2.09 22.16 28.58
CA SER A 273 1.22 22.55 29.71
C SER A 273 1.29 21.58 30.91
N PRO A 274 1.12 20.28 30.76
CA PRO A 274 1.28 19.33 31.86
C PRO A 274 2.70 19.27 32.44
N LEU A 275 3.73 19.41 31.58
CA LEU A 275 5.13 19.47 32.01
C LEU A 275 5.36 20.66 32.96
N LYS A 276 4.82 21.83 32.65
CA LYS A 276 4.94 23.04 33.46
C LYS A 276 4.19 22.95 34.77
N LEU A 277 3.02 22.29 34.81
CA LEU A 277 2.24 22.05 36.02
C LEU A 277 2.88 21.00 36.95
N LYS A 278 3.73 20.13 36.44
CA LYS A 278 4.41 19.04 37.19
C LYS A 278 3.45 18.07 37.90
N GLU A 279 2.23 17.92 37.40
CA GLU A 279 1.19 17.07 37.97
C GLU A 279 1.20 15.67 37.34
N PHE A 280 2.27 14.89 37.63
CA PHE A 280 2.36 13.51 37.15
C PHE A 280 2.15 12.50 38.27
N PRO A 281 1.49 11.34 37.95
CA PRO A 281 1.36 10.26 38.94
C PRO A 281 2.72 9.75 39.42
N LEU A 282 2.76 9.33 40.67
CA LEU A 282 3.96 8.74 41.31
C LEU A 282 4.56 7.57 40.49
N ASP A 283 3.72 6.78 39.84
CA ASP A 283 4.15 5.66 39.00
C ASP A 283 4.97 6.07 37.76
N LEU A 284 4.80 7.31 37.26
CA LEU A 284 5.62 7.84 36.16
C LEU A 284 6.95 8.44 36.64
N THR A 285 7.02 8.90 37.87
CA THR A 285 8.22 9.54 38.43
C THR A 285 9.09 8.59 39.23
N THR A 286 8.55 7.41 39.61
CA THR A 286 9.28 6.38 40.38
C THR A 286 10.03 5.45 39.44
N ASP A 287 11.32 5.22 39.75
CA ASP A 287 12.14 4.28 39.01
C ASP A 287 11.89 2.83 39.49
N SER A 288 11.75 1.90 38.51
CA SER A 288 11.71 0.47 38.75
C SER A 288 13.06 -0.06 39.33
N HIS A 289 13.07 -1.25 39.86
CA HIS A 289 14.31 -1.89 40.33
C HIS A 289 15.30 -2.04 39.16
N SER A 290 14.83 -2.49 38.00
CA SER A 290 15.65 -2.64 36.79
C SER A 290 16.20 -1.29 36.32
N THR A 291 15.40 -0.22 36.38
CA THR A 291 15.85 1.14 36.01
C THR A 291 16.91 1.63 37.00
N ARG A 292 16.74 1.43 38.31
CA ARG A 292 17.76 1.80 39.31
C ARG A 292 19.07 1.05 39.11
N GLN A 293 19.03 -0.24 38.86
CA GLN A 293 20.21 -1.04 38.54
C GLN A 293 20.93 -0.56 37.28
N TYR A 294 20.17 -0.16 36.23
CA TYR A 294 20.72 0.43 35.02
C TYR A 294 21.41 1.78 35.31
N LEU A 295 20.81 2.63 36.15
CA LEU A 295 21.38 3.92 36.56
C LEU A 295 22.72 3.76 37.29
N GLU A 296 22.82 2.77 38.19
CA GLU A 296 24.07 2.44 38.91
C GLU A 296 25.22 2.05 37.96
N GLN A 297 24.88 1.36 36.90
CA GLN A 297 25.85 0.87 35.89
C GLN A 297 26.21 1.91 34.83
N ASN A 298 25.44 2.98 34.68
CA ASN A 298 25.57 3.96 33.60
C ASN A 298 25.50 5.39 34.13
N SER A 299 26.64 6.01 34.38
CA SER A 299 26.78 7.36 34.96
C SER A 299 26.14 8.50 34.15
N GLY A 300 25.77 8.27 32.86
CA GLY A 300 25.09 9.24 32.02
C GLY A 300 23.57 9.04 31.95
N ALA A 301 23.03 8.00 32.58
CA ALA A 301 21.60 7.72 32.57
C ALA A 301 20.87 8.60 33.60
N LYS A 302 19.61 8.92 33.36
CA LYS A 302 18.79 9.80 34.19
C LYS A 302 17.58 9.09 34.76
N THR A 303 17.16 9.44 35.96
CA THR A 303 15.91 9.00 36.58
C THR A 303 14.70 9.44 35.77
N CYS A 304 13.56 8.79 35.92
CA CYS A 304 12.32 9.20 35.29
C CYS A 304 11.92 10.63 35.61
N ALA A 305 12.08 11.04 36.85
CA ALA A 305 11.83 12.41 37.28
C ALA A 305 12.78 13.42 36.61
N ALA A 306 14.08 13.09 36.52
CA ALA A 306 15.05 13.97 35.84
C ALA A 306 14.80 14.06 34.32
N ASN A 307 14.36 12.99 33.68
CA ASN A 307 13.97 13.01 32.26
C ASN A 307 12.78 13.94 32.01
N LEU A 308 11.77 13.93 32.89
CA LEU A 308 10.62 14.85 32.81
C LEU A 308 11.03 16.31 33.04
N GLU A 309 11.93 16.56 34.02
CA GLU A 309 12.45 17.91 34.28
C GLU A 309 13.25 18.47 33.11
N ASP A 310 14.10 17.64 32.48
CA ASP A 310 14.87 18.09 31.30
C ASP A 310 13.96 18.32 30.11
N LEU A 311 12.92 17.53 29.95
CA LEU A 311 11.90 17.73 28.91
C LEU A 311 11.17 19.06 29.13
N GLU A 312 10.73 19.33 30.34
CA GLU A 312 10.10 20.61 30.73
C GLU A 312 11.02 21.80 30.40
N LYS A 313 12.28 21.77 30.84
CA LYS A 313 13.26 22.83 30.55
C LYS A 313 13.44 23.05 29.06
N ALA A 314 13.51 21.99 28.29
CA ALA A 314 13.68 22.08 26.86
C ALA A 314 12.45 22.68 26.16
N PHE A 315 11.22 22.30 26.58
CA PHE A 315 10.00 22.90 26.07
C PHE A 315 9.84 24.34 26.47
N SER A 316 10.08 24.69 27.75
CA SER A 316 10.01 26.06 28.25
C SER A 316 10.99 26.98 27.52
N LYS A 317 12.25 26.54 27.30
CA LYS A 317 13.21 27.32 26.51
C LYS A 317 12.70 27.60 25.09
N THR A 318 12.12 26.65 24.41
CA THR A 318 11.58 26.83 23.06
C THR A 318 10.37 27.77 23.07
N HIS A 319 9.46 27.56 24.02
CA HIS A 319 8.28 28.41 24.23
C HIS A 319 8.67 29.89 24.41
N ASP A 320 9.67 30.15 25.24
CA ASP A 320 10.11 31.52 25.54
C ASP A 320 10.87 32.14 24.37
N ASN A 321 11.75 31.40 23.70
CA ASN A 321 12.50 31.90 22.55
C ASN A 321 11.61 32.40 21.41
N PHE A 322 10.49 31.69 21.14
CA PHE A 322 9.57 32.07 20.07
C PHE A 322 8.29 32.74 20.57
N SER A 323 8.23 33.12 21.83
CA SER A 323 7.07 33.79 22.45
C SER A 323 5.76 33.06 22.14
N MET A 324 5.74 31.71 22.29
CA MET A 324 4.63 30.85 21.87
C MET A 324 3.35 31.05 22.69
N GLN A 325 3.38 31.90 23.72
CA GLN A 325 2.20 32.41 24.42
C GLN A 325 1.37 33.37 23.56
N TYR A 326 1.92 33.88 22.45
CA TYR A 326 1.22 34.72 21.51
C TYR A 326 0.75 33.94 20.30
N SER A 327 -0.41 34.33 19.76
CA SER A 327 -0.93 33.73 18.53
C SER A 327 -0.09 34.13 17.31
N PHE A 328 0.02 33.21 16.36
CA PHE A 328 0.67 33.46 15.08
C PHE A 328 -0.34 34.05 14.08
N ARG A 329 0.07 35.07 13.34
CA ARG A 329 -0.68 35.70 12.25
C ARG A 329 0.18 35.86 11.01
N THR A 330 -0.42 35.78 9.85
CA THR A 330 0.22 36.10 8.58
C THR A 330 -0.14 37.54 8.20
N ARG A 331 0.85 38.38 7.77
CA ARG A 331 0.53 39.72 7.28
C ARG A 331 -0.22 39.68 5.95
N GLU A 332 -1.17 40.61 5.74
CA GLU A 332 -2.02 40.66 4.53
C GLU A 332 -1.19 40.76 3.24
N GLU A 333 -0.06 41.45 3.24
CA GLU A 333 0.85 41.52 2.10
C GLU A 333 1.41 40.15 1.67
N SER A 334 1.47 39.18 2.60
CA SER A 334 1.93 37.82 2.35
C SER A 334 0.83 36.91 1.78
N THR A 335 -0.44 37.34 1.88
CA THR A 335 -1.59 36.52 1.46
C THR A 335 -1.84 36.52 -0.06
N LYS A 336 -1.20 37.43 -0.81
CA LYS A 336 -1.32 37.50 -2.27
C LYS A 336 -0.62 36.35 -2.99
N ASP A 337 0.35 35.70 -2.37
CA ASP A 337 1.01 34.51 -2.88
C ASP A 337 0.35 33.25 -2.28
N LYS A 338 -0.31 32.47 -3.13
CA LYS A 338 -1.22 31.38 -2.75
C LYS A 338 -0.55 30.14 -2.17
N SER A 339 0.77 30.01 -2.24
CA SER A 339 1.45 28.78 -1.79
C SER A 339 2.15 29.01 -0.45
N ARG A 340 1.64 28.40 0.61
CA ARG A 340 2.18 28.42 1.96
C ARG A 340 2.62 27.03 2.40
N ASN A 341 3.31 26.33 1.52
CA ASN A 341 3.68 24.94 1.70
C ASN A 341 5.19 24.81 1.88
N PHE A 342 5.61 23.96 2.80
CA PHE A 342 7.01 23.72 3.14
C PHE A 342 7.30 22.23 3.26
N LEU A 343 8.41 21.80 2.66
CA LEU A 343 8.94 20.46 2.86
C LEU A 343 10.09 20.51 3.86
N PHE A 344 10.06 19.65 4.85
CA PHE A 344 11.08 19.54 5.87
C PHE A 344 11.67 18.13 5.90
N GLN A 345 12.95 18.05 5.55
CA GLN A 345 13.76 16.85 5.61
C GLN A 345 14.87 17.05 6.62
N ASP A 346 14.71 16.43 7.78
CA ASP A 346 15.68 16.43 8.87
C ASP A 346 16.30 17.80 9.17
N LEU A 347 17.55 18.02 8.77
CA LEU A 347 18.27 19.29 8.95
C LEU A 347 18.20 20.21 7.73
N GLN A 348 17.51 19.78 6.66
CA GLN A 348 17.43 20.54 5.42
C GLN A 348 15.98 20.87 5.12
N PHE A 349 15.71 22.12 5.25
CA PHE A 349 14.39 22.69 4.98
C PHE A 349 14.39 23.28 3.57
N HIS A 350 13.39 22.88 2.81
CA HIS A 350 13.17 23.42 1.48
C HIS A 350 11.87 24.19 1.49
N SER A 351 11.98 25.54 1.49
CA SER A 351 10.81 26.38 1.28
C SER A 351 10.36 26.28 -0.17
N ILE A 352 9.11 25.96 -0.38
CA ILE A 352 8.51 25.82 -1.70
C ILE A 352 7.50 26.94 -1.84
N PHE A 353 7.92 28.06 -2.49
CA PHE A 353 7.06 29.19 -2.75
C PHE A 353 6.79 29.34 -4.24
N SER A 354 5.61 29.80 -4.60
CA SER A 354 5.32 30.40 -5.87
C SER A 354 5.70 31.89 -5.77
N GLY A 355 6.86 32.30 -6.30
CA GLY A 355 7.28 33.71 -6.34
C GLY A 355 8.76 33.94 -5.98
N ASP A 356 9.20 35.18 -6.04
CA ASP A 356 10.62 35.59 -5.85
C ASP A 356 11.06 35.69 -4.39
N LYS A 357 10.16 35.44 -3.42
CA LYS A 357 10.45 35.58 -2.00
C LYS A 357 10.95 34.26 -1.43
N SER A 358 12.17 34.26 -0.93
CA SER A 358 12.92 33.03 -0.57
C SER A 358 12.88 32.67 0.91
N PHE A 359 12.52 33.61 1.78
CA PHE A 359 12.61 33.46 3.25
C PHE A 359 11.29 33.82 3.92
N MET A 360 11.01 33.14 5.04
CA MET A 360 9.93 33.49 5.93
C MET A 360 10.46 33.67 7.32
N GLN A 361 10.13 34.83 7.95
CA GLN A 361 10.56 35.16 9.28
C GLN A 361 9.40 35.24 10.27
N VAL A 362 9.72 34.96 11.53
CA VAL A 362 8.81 35.15 12.67
C VAL A 362 9.20 36.44 13.38
N LYS A 363 8.28 37.43 13.43
CA LYS A 363 8.44 38.67 14.18
C LYS A 363 7.53 38.69 15.38
N VAL A 364 8.08 38.94 16.56
CA VAL A 364 7.32 39.09 17.81
C VAL A 364 6.93 40.54 18.01
N ASP A 365 5.64 40.79 18.14
CA ASP A 365 5.12 42.10 18.58
C ASP A 365 4.58 41.96 19.99
N HIS A 366 5.39 42.40 20.94
CA HIS A 366 5.04 42.40 22.38
C HIS A 366 3.88 43.35 22.72
N LYS A 367 3.68 44.44 21.93
CA LYS A 367 2.58 45.37 22.16
C LYS A 367 1.25 44.78 21.68
N ALA A 368 1.24 44.22 20.49
CA ALA A 368 0.08 43.56 19.93
C ALA A 368 -0.17 42.16 20.53
N LYS A 369 0.80 41.61 21.29
CA LYS A 369 0.79 40.24 21.83
C LYS A 369 0.58 39.19 20.73
N GLN A 370 1.34 39.29 19.66
CA GLN A 370 1.22 38.48 18.48
C GLN A 370 2.57 38.15 17.87
N ASN A 371 2.65 36.98 17.22
CA ASN A 371 3.74 36.60 16.35
C ASN A 371 3.29 36.76 14.88
N TRP A 372 4.09 37.53 14.12
CA TRP A 372 3.84 37.76 12.71
C TRP A 372 4.71 36.89 11.84
N LEU A 373 4.08 36.18 10.88
CA LEU A 373 4.76 35.46 9.84
C LEU A 373 4.83 36.33 8.58
N GLU A 374 6.05 36.64 8.12
CA GLU A 374 6.31 37.51 6.99
C GLU A 374 7.20 36.84 5.95
N PHE A 375 6.87 37.02 4.66
CA PHE A 375 7.78 36.66 3.58
C PHE A 375 8.77 37.80 3.30
N THR A 376 10.06 37.44 3.15
CA THR A 376 11.12 38.41 2.86
C THR A 376 11.97 37.93 1.69
N GLN A 377 12.57 38.89 0.95
CA GLN A 377 13.55 38.58 -0.09
C GLN A 377 14.95 38.39 0.48
N GLU A 378 15.24 39.04 1.61
CA GLU A 378 16.53 39.00 2.30
C GLU A 378 16.48 38.01 3.46
N LYS A 379 17.61 37.32 3.67
CA LYS A 379 17.74 36.40 4.80
C LYS A 379 17.65 37.22 6.11
N PRO A 380 16.83 36.81 7.10
CA PRO A 380 16.74 37.49 8.39
C PRO A 380 18.12 37.59 9.07
N GLU A 381 18.44 38.76 9.60
CA GLU A 381 19.72 38.99 10.30
C GLU A 381 19.93 38.08 11.50
N LYS A 382 18.85 37.73 12.20
CA LYS A 382 18.86 36.78 13.32
C LYS A 382 18.42 35.41 12.85
N GLU A 383 19.30 34.40 12.97
CA GLU A 383 18.95 33.00 12.64
C GLU A 383 17.70 32.51 13.40
N ASP A 384 17.51 32.95 14.64
CA ASP A 384 16.34 32.59 15.46
C ASP A 384 15.03 33.23 14.97
N ALA A 385 15.06 34.19 14.05
CA ALA A 385 13.85 34.80 13.49
C ALA A 385 13.32 34.09 12.27
N GLU A 386 14.04 33.10 11.74
CA GLU A 386 13.57 32.32 10.60
C GLU A 386 12.48 31.35 11.05
N LEU A 387 11.43 31.18 10.23
CA LEU A 387 10.39 30.17 10.44
C LEU A 387 10.98 28.76 10.52
N ILE A 388 12.05 28.51 9.78
CA ILE A 388 12.77 27.24 9.80
C ILE A 388 13.29 26.88 11.20
N SER A 389 13.79 27.89 11.95
CA SER A 389 14.28 27.72 13.31
C SER A 389 13.13 27.35 14.27
N LEU A 390 11.97 27.99 14.12
CA LEU A 390 10.76 27.64 14.88
C LEU A 390 10.33 26.19 14.58
N LEU A 391 10.14 25.82 13.31
CA LEU A 391 9.68 24.47 12.93
C LEU A 391 10.69 23.39 13.35
N SER A 392 11.99 23.67 13.20
CA SER A 392 13.05 22.76 13.66
C SER A 392 13.05 22.58 15.17
N ALA A 393 12.89 23.67 15.93
CA ALA A 393 12.82 23.62 17.39
C ALA A 393 11.59 22.83 17.85
N VAL A 394 10.42 23.10 17.28
CA VAL A 394 9.17 22.35 17.61
C VAL A 394 9.33 20.87 17.28
N LYS A 395 9.83 20.53 16.08
CA LYS A 395 10.13 19.14 15.69
C LYS A 395 11.05 18.46 16.70
N ALA A 396 12.16 19.12 17.07
CA ALA A 396 13.12 18.57 18.02
C ALA A 396 12.50 18.31 19.39
N ARG A 397 11.58 19.18 19.84
CA ARG A 397 10.86 18.97 21.12
C ARG A 397 9.89 17.81 21.05
N ILE A 398 9.10 17.72 20.00
CA ILE A 398 8.18 16.59 19.79
C ILE A 398 8.97 15.26 19.72
N SER A 399 10.08 15.21 19.00
CA SER A 399 10.95 14.03 18.96
C SER A 399 11.56 13.67 20.32
N TYR A 400 11.95 14.68 21.10
CA TYR A 400 12.44 14.47 22.46
C TYR A 400 11.33 13.94 23.38
N PHE A 401 10.11 14.45 23.24
CA PHE A 401 8.93 13.92 23.94
C PHE A 401 8.67 12.44 23.58
N GLN A 402 8.72 12.08 22.30
CA GLN A 402 8.55 10.69 21.85
C GLN A 402 9.57 9.75 22.51
N TYR A 403 10.85 10.14 22.50
CA TYR A 403 11.92 9.38 23.14
C TYR A 403 11.71 9.24 24.65
N THR A 404 11.39 10.33 25.33
CA THR A 404 11.16 10.35 26.79
C THR A 404 9.95 9.53 27.15
N SER A 405 8.82 9.67 26.43
CA SER A 405 7.61 8.85 26.63
C SER A 405 7.90 7.35 26.50
N GLY A 406 8.72 6.98 25.55
CA GLY A 406 9.16 5.59 25.40
C GLY A 406 10.02 5.08 26.55
N THR A 407 10.86 5.92 27.11
CA THR A 407 11.68 5.59 28.29
C THR A 407 10.80 5.44 29.54
N LEU A 408 9.87 6.37 29.75
CA LEU A 408 8.90 6.29 30.85
C LEU A 408 8.00 5.07 30.73
N ALA A 409 7.54 4.71 29.53
CA ALA A 409 6.70 3.55 29.28
C ALA A 409 7.41 2.24 29.64
N ARG A 410 8.69 2.09 29.29
CA ARG A 410 9.49 0.90 29.68
C ARG A 410 9.61 0.79 31.19
N ASN A 411 9.95 1.88 31.86
CA ASN A 411 10.01 1.91 33.31
C ASN A 411 8.67 1.58 33.95
N TYR A 412 7.57 2.16 33.43
CA TYR A 412 6.22 1.92 33.91
C TYR A 412 5.80 0.45 33.77
N MET A 413 6.12 -0.15 32.61
CA MET A 413 5.89 -1.58 32.37
C MET A 413 6.63 -2.43 33.42
N GLN A 414 7.92 -2.15 33.68
CA GLN A 414 8.72 -2.85 34.68
C GLN A 414 8.16 -2.68 36.09
N LEU A 415 7.74 -1.46 36.46
CA LEU A 415 7.07 -1.24 37.77
C LEU A 415 5.79 -2.06 37.92
N LYS A 416 5.00 -2.20 36.85
CA LYS A 416 3.79 -3.04 36.88
C LYS A 416 4.14 -4.52 37.00
N GLU A 417 5.20 -5.00 36.35
CA GLU A 417 5.70 -6.38 36.49
C GLU A 417 6.20 -6.65 37.90
N GLU A 418 6.98 -5.74 38.51
CA GLU A 418 7.49 -5.85 39.88
C GLU A 418 6.38 -5.91 40.95
N ARG A 419 5.24 -5.24 40.66
CA ARG A 419 4.07 -5.20 41.55
C ARG A 419 3.02 -6.26 41.23
N LYS A 420 3.28 -7.13 40.25
CA LYS A 420 2.35 -8.15 39.76
C LYS A 420 2.09 -9.21 40.82
N LYS A 421 0.80 -9.50 41.06
CA LYS A 421 0.38 -10.67 41.85
C LYS A 421 0.29 -11.88 40.91
N GLU A 422 0.63 -13.06 41.35
CA GLU A 422 0.83 -14.35 40.61
C GLU A 422 -0.24 -14.75 39.55
N ARG A 423 -1.28 -13.95 39.28
CA ARG A 423 -2.41 -14.28 38.35
C ARG A 423 -2.88 -13.11 37.49
N GLU A 424 -2.08 -12.08 37.30
CA GLU A 424 -2.45 -10.98 36.40
C GLU A 424 -1.83 -11.21 35.02
N ASP A 425 -2.58 -10.84 33.95
CA ASP A 425 -2.11 -10.90 32.56
C ASP A 425 -0.93 -9.94 32.33
N ASP A 426 -0.14 -10.23 31.31
CA ASP A 426 1.01 -9.43 30.96
C ASP A 426 0.61 -8.01 30.55
N PHE A 427 1.15 -7.03 31.27
CA PHE A 427 1.03 -5.62 30.92
C PHE A 427 2.04 -5.30 29.82
N THR A 428 1.56 -5.01 28.62
CA THR A 428 2.41 -4.88 27.42
C THR A 428 3.00 -3.48 27.30
N ILE A 429 4.04 -3.33 26.45
CA ILE A 429 4.63 -2.02 26.18
C ILE A 429 3.64 -1.07 25.52
N GLU A 430 2.71 -1.57 24.70
CA GLU A 430 1.64 -0.79 24.09
C GLU A 430 0.71 -0.20 25.15
N ASN A 431 0.35 -0.99 26.16
CA ASN A 431 -0.43 -0.53 27.31
C ASN A 431 0.31 0.55 28.10
N ALA A 432 1.62 0.36 28.29
CA ALA A 432 2.44 1.31 29.02
C ALA A 432 2.57 2.64 28.25
N VAL A 433 2.81 2.60 26.96
CA VAL A 433 2.88 3.81 26.11
C VAL A 433 1.54 4.54 26.09
N ALA A 434 0.44 3.83 25.92
CA ALA A 434 -0.90 4.44 25.97
C ALA A 434 -1.16 5.11 27.32
N SER A 435 -0.78 4.46 28.42
CA SER A 435 -0.92 5.03 29.79
C SER A 435 -0.10 6.31 29.93
N VAL A 436 1.16 6.30 29.49
CA VAL A 436 2.04 7.50 29.56
C VAL A 436 1.46 8.65 28.74
N LEU A 437 1.01 8.40 27.52
CA LEU A 437 0.43 9.45 26.65
C LEU A 437 -0.87 10.02 27.24
N ASN A 438 -1.69 9.19 27.89
CA ASN A 438 -2.92 9.64 28.54
C ASN A 438 -2.67 10.64 29.69
N GLU A 439 -1.55 10.52 30.39
CA GLU A 439 -1.21 11.48 31.45
C GLU A 439 -0.88 12.89 30.96
N PHE A 440 -0.63 13.03 29.64
CA PHE A 440 -0.47 14.32 29.00
C PHE A 440 -1.79 14.93 28.50
N HIS A 441 -2.92 14.25 28.71
CA HIS A 441 -4.26 14.69 28.31
C HIS A 441 -4.38 15.10 26.83
N LEU A 442 -3.63 14.40 25.96
CA LEU A 442 -3.63 14.66 24.53
C LEU A 442 -4.96 14.23 23.90
N ASP A 443 -5.41 14.99 22.91
CA ASP A 443 -6.57 14.61 22.12
C ASP A 443 -6.34 13.25 21.43
N LYS A 444 -7.45 12.61 21.09
CA LYS A 444 -7.42 11.29 20.47
C LYS A 444 -6.54 11.25 19.21
N ASP A 445 -6.60 12.30 18.39
CA ASP A 445 -5.85 12.36 17.13
C ASP A 445 -4.35 12.48 17.39
N TYR A 446 -3.92 13.28 18.38
CA TYR A 446 -2.51 13.36 18.79
C TYR A 446 -2.03 12.05 19.42
N THR A 447 -2.86 11.41 20.22
CA THR A 447 -2.52 10.10 20.81
C THR A 447 -2.36 9.04 19.72
N GLN A 448 -3.27 8.99 18.75
CA GLN A 448 -3.19 8.07 17.61
C GLN A 448 -1.96 8.33 16.73
N TYR A 449 -1.59 9.58 16.53
CA TYR A 449 -0.37 9.96 15.82
C TYR A 449 0.91 9.55 16.57
N LEU A 450 0.99 9.82 17.88
CA LEU A 450 2.20 9.60 18.67
C LEU A 450 2.44 8.14 19.06
N LEU A 451 1.39 7.36 19.32
CA LEU A 451 1.49 5.99 19.82
C LEU A 451 2.37 5.08 18.90
N PRO A 452 2.14 5.00 17.59
CA PRO A 452 2.98 4.19 16.72
C PRO A 452 4.43 4.69 16.66
N LEU A 453 4.65 6.01 16.73
CA LEU A 453 5.99 6.62 16.68
C LEU A 453 6.80 6.30 17.94
N VAL A 454 6.18 6.36 19.11
CA VAL A 454 6.81 6.00 20.37
C VAL A 454 7.14 4.50 20.38
N LEU A 455 6.24 3.64 19.90
CA LEU A 455 6.45 2.20 19.81
C LEU A 455 7.57 1.83 18.82
N SER A 456 7.62 2.44 17.65
CA SER A 456 8.68 2.20 16.66
C SER A 456 10.05 2.64 17.17
N GLY A 457 10.15 3.74 17.88
CA GLY A 457 11.37 4.22 18.55
C GLY A 457 11.90 3.25 19.61
N GLN A 458 11.03 2.46 20.24
CA GLN A 458 11.43 1.46 21.24
C GLN A 458 12.22 0.29 20.64
N SER A 459 11.87 -0.15 19.44
CA SER A 459 12.55 -1.26 18.77
C SER A 459 13.95 -0.90 18.27
N LEU A 460 14.23 0.39 18.06
CA LEU A 460 15.56 0.91 17.70
C LEU A 460 16.49 1.09 18.90
N GLY A 461 15.99 0.99 20.13
CA GLY A 461 16.73 1.27 21.37
C GLY A 461 17.85 0.29 21.73
N LYS A 462 18.03 -0.84 21.04
CA LYS A 462 19.18 -1.75 21.24
C LYS A 462 20.46 -1.28 20.54
N ARG A 463 20.51 -0.09 19.97
CA ARG A 463 21.56 0.47 19.11
C ARG A 463 22.89 0.82 19.80
N LYS A 464 23.14 0.52 21.07
CA LYS A 464 24.17 1.38 21.70
C LYS A 464 25.33 0.79 22.45
N LYS A 465 25.75 -0.44 22.35
CA LYS A 465 26.97 -0.77 23.12
C LYS A 465 28.13 -1.45 22.37
N ASP A 466 27.93 -1.97 21.17
CA ASP A 466 28.99 -2.79 20.55
C ASP A 466 29.88 -2.07 19.51
N HIS A 467 29.61 -0.80 19.15
CA HIS A 467 30.27 -0.14 18.02
C HIS A 467 31.11 1.10 18.34
N GLN A 468 31.72 1.16 19.52
CA GLN A 468 32.51 2.36 19.89
C GLN A 468 33.90 2.45 19.25
N ASN A 469 34.38 1.47 18.50
CA ASN A 469 35.79 1.40 18.11
C ASN A 469 36.14 1.56 16.61
N ASN A 470 35.19 1.76 15.69
CA ASN A 470 35.52 1.89 14.26
C ASN A 470 35.08 3.23 13.67
N LEU A 471 36.05 4.04 13.21
CA LEU A 471 35.79 5.35 12.56
C LEU A 471 35.03 5.18 11.23
N GLN A 472 35.29 4.11 10.47
CA GLN A 472 34.61 3.80 9.22
C GLN A 472 33.15 3.40 9.45
N GLU A 473 32.84 2.67 10.55
CA GLU A 473 31.46 2.36 10.95
C GLU A 473 30.70 3.61 11.39
N LYS A 474 31.38 4.59 12.03
CA LYS A 474 30.77 5.89 12.40
C LYS A 474 30.41 6.74 11.18
N GLU A 475 31.19 6.71 10.12
CA GLU A 475 30.86 7.40 8.87
C GLU A 475 29.70 6.72 8.14
N ASN A 476 29.70 5.40 8.09
CA ASN A 476 28.60 4.62 7.54
C ASN A 476 27.30 4.83 8.33
N LEU A 477 27.36 4.79 9.67
CA LEU A 477 26.18 5.07 10.53
C LEU A 477 25.65 6.49 10.32
N ARG A 478 26.51 7.51 10.14
CA ARG A 478 26.08 8.87 9.82
C ARG A 478 25.45 8.99 8.44
N SER A 479 25.91 8.21 7.45
CA SER A 479 25.26 8.14 6.15
C SER A 479 23.90 7.47 6.21
N PHE A 480 23.74 6.41 7.03
CA PHE A 480 22.48 5.72 7.27
C PHE A 480 21.44 6.59 8.00
N GLU A 481 21.86 7.38 8.97
CA GLU A 481 20.98 8.34 9.67
C GLU A 481 20.44 9.43 8.74
N ARG A 482 21.01 9.59 7.54
CA ARG A 482 20.58 10.55 6.52
C ARG A 482 19.68 9.97 5.43
N SER A 483 19.53 8.64 5.34
CA SER A 483 18.68 8.02 4.33
C SER A 483 17.23 8.43 4.48
N VAL A 484 16.56 8.72 3.38
CA VAL A 484 15.11 9.02 3.36
C VAL A 484 14.29 7.86 3.91
N TYR A 485 14.73 6.63 3.71
CA TYR A 485 14.04 5.43 4.22
C TYR A 485 13.93 5.41 5.74
N GLU A 486 14.94 5.93 6.45
CA GLU A 486 14.96 5.97 7.93
C GLU A 486 14.31 7.22 8.51
N ARG A 487 14.57 8.38 7.91
CA ARG A 487 14.14 9.68 8.44
C ARG A 487 12.76 10.12 7.94
N GLY A 488 12.39 9.73 6.71
CA GLY A 488 11.21 10.25 6.05
C GLY A 488 11.24 11.75 5.82
N PHE A 489 10.08 12.36 5.72
CA PHE A 489 9.92 13.81 5.56
C PHE A 489 8.65 14.30 6.23
N ARG A 490 8.54 15.62 6.44
CA ARG A 490 7.34 16.31 6.87
C ARG A 490 6.93 17.34 5.84
N TYR A 491 5.64 17.47 5.64
CA TYR A 491 5.03 18.49 4.81
C TYR A 491 4.25 19.45 5.70
N TYR A 492 4.67 20.74 5.74
CA TYR A 492 4.03 21.80 6.51
C TYR A 492 3.19 22.70 5.62
N PHE A 493 2.06 23.16 6.15
CA PHE A 493 1.22 24.13 5.48
C PHE A 493 0.52 25.04 6.51
N PHE A 494 0.06 26.19 6.04
CA PHE A 494 -0.56 27.21 6.88
C PHE A 494 -2.03 27.35 6.49
N GLU A 495 -2.90 27.44 7.49
CA GLU A 495 -4.30 27.78 7.34
C GLU A 495 -4.64 28.95 8.23
N ASP A 496 -5.32 29.96 7.68
CA ASP A 496 -5.84 31.07 8.46
C ASP A 496 -7.22 30.71 8.99
N ASP A 497 -7.42 30.83 10.30
CA ASP A 497 -8.72 30.70 10.92
C ASP A 497 -9.52 32.00 10.73
N LEU A 498 -10.32 32.03 9.69
CA LEU A 498 -11.18 33.18 9.36
C LEU A 498 -12.27 33.47 10.43
N ASN A 499 -12.63 32.47 11.23
CA ASN A 499 -13.66 32.55 12.24
C ASN A 499 -13.14 33.04 13.61
N HIS A 500 -11.82 32.89 13.86
CA HIS A 500 -11.20 33.17 15.14
C HIS A 500 -10.06 34.22 15.03
N ASN A 501 -10.38 35.43 14.57
CA ASN A 501 -9.44 36.57 14.51
C ASN A 501 -8.21 36.38 13.60
N LEU A 502 -8.33 35.66 12.49
CA LEU A 502 -7.26 35.52 11.50
C LEU A 502 -5.95 34.93 12.06
N ASN A 503 -6.05 34.07 13.06
CA ASN A 503 -4.86 33.35 13.55
C ASN A 503 -4.42 32.30 12.51
N SER A 504 -3.13 32.27 12.20
CA SER A 504 -2.55 31.27 11.30
C SER A 504 -2.22 30.01 12.07
N GLN A 505 -2.80 28.91 11.64
CA GLN A 505 -2.52 27.58 12.17
C GLN A 505 -1.42 26.93 11.33
N ILE A 506 -0.45 26.30 11.99
CA ILE A 506 0.65 25.62 11.33
C ILE A 506 0.44 24.11 11.43
N TYR A 507 -0.01 23.52 10.34
CA TYR A 507 -0.24 22.08 10.25
C TYR A 507 0.92 21.36 9.60
N PHE A 508 1.05 20.07 9.90
CA PHE A 508 1.93 19.19 9.13
C PHE A 508 1.32 17.80 8.95
N TYR A 509 1.75 17.15 7.88
CA TYR A 509 1.70 15.72 7.70
C TYR A 509 3.08 15.12 7.92
N ASP A 510 3.14 13.95 8.57
CA ASP A 510 4.39 13.30 8.95
C ASP A 510 4.53 11.93 8.30
N PHE A 511 5.55 11.77 7.48
CA PHE A 511 5.84 10.55 6.75
C PHE A 511 7.19 9.96 7.19
N GLN A 512 7.25 9.50 8.43
CA GLN A 512 8.46 8.90 9.03
C GLN A 512 8.65 7.43 8.69
N ASN A 513 7.67 6.78 8.07
CA ASN A 513 7.74 5.40 7.62
C ASN A 513 7.95 5.36 6.11
N SER A 514 8.72 4.36 5.66
CA SER A 514 8.84 3.97 4.26
C SER A 514 8.55 2.47 4.13
N PRO A 515 8.22 1.98 2.94
CA PRO A 515 8.06 0.54 2.71
C PRO A 515 9.32 -0.25 3.10
N GLU A 516 10.50 0.27 2.79
CA GLU A 516 11.79 -0.32 3.10
C GLU A 516 12.02 -0.42 4.61
N LYS A 517 11.68 0.63 5.36
CA LYS A 517 11.81 0.63 6.82
C LYS A 517 10.91 -0.40 7.48
N VAL A 518 9.67 -0.55 7.01
CA VAL A 518 8.74 -1.56 7.51
C VAL A 518 9.26 -2.97 7.22
N LEU A 519 9.70 -3.24 5.99
CA LEU A 519 10.26 -4.53 5.59
C LEU A 519 11.53 -4.87 6.38
N LEU A 520 12.44 -3.90 6.51
CA LEU A 520 13.66 -4.06 7.31
C LEU A 520 13.35 -4.44 8.76
N HIS A 521 12.34 -3.79 9.33
CA HIS A 521 11.89 -4.08 10.70
C HIS A 521 11.33 -5.50 10.82
N MET A 522 10.56 -5.95 9.83
CA MET A 522 10.05 -7.32 9.76
C MET A 522 11.21 -8.33 9.66
N ALA A 523 12.16 -8.12 8.75
CA ALA A 523 13.28 -9.03 8.52
C ALA A 523 14.22 -9.14 9.73
N LYS A 524 14.34 -8.09 10.56
CA LYS A 524 15.10 -8.14 11.82
C LYS A 524 14.41 -8.92 12.93
N LYS A 525 13.11 -9.17 12.83
CA LYS A 525 12.32 -9.88 13.86
C LYS A 525 11.86 -11.27 13.42
N ALA A 526 11.81 -11.52 12.12
CA ALA A 526 11.20 -12.70 11.53
C ALA A 526 12.03 -13.21 10.35
N LYS A 527 11.75 -14.44 9.94
CA LYS A 527 12.23 -15.03 8.69
C LYS A 527 11.27 -14.61 7.58
N VAL A 528 11.66 -13.64 6.77
CA VAL A 528 10.82 -13.10 5.69
C VAL A 528 11.24 -13.72 4.36
N ILE A 529 10.28 -14.31 3.65
CA ILE A 529 10.48 -14.93 2.34
C ILE A 529 9.61 -14.18 1.34
N GLY A 530 10.24 -13.35 0.50
CA GLY A 530 9.57 -12.61 -0.57
C GLY A 530 9.56 -13.43 -1.86
N ILE A 531 8.39 -13.58 -2.49
CA ILE A 531 8.20 -14.43 -3.65
C ILE A 531 7.51 -13.64 -4.76
N SER A 532 8.15 -13.52 -5.91
CA SER A 532 7.58 -12.92 -7.12
C SER A 532 8.32 -13.40 -8.37
N ALA A 533 7.79 -13.11 -9.55
CA ALA A 533 8.52 -13.27 -10.80
C ALA A 533 9.55 -12.16 -11.04
N THR A 534 9.48 -11.11 -10.26
CA THR A 534 10.30 -9.90 -10.37
C THR A 534 10.77 -9.43 -8.99
N ALA A 535 10.98 -10.40 -8.04
CA ALA A 535 11.34 -10.09 -6.66
C ALA A 535 12.71 -9.41 -6.57
N SER A 536 13.68 -9.82 -7.41
CA SER A 536 15.04 -9.25 -7.45
C SER A 536 15.23 -8.17 -8.51
N LEU A 537 14.16 -7.75 -9.21
CA LEU A 537 14.27 -6.70 -10.21
C LEU A 537 14.61 -5.35 -9.55
N ASP A 538 15.74 -4.77 -9.95
CA ASP A 538 16.29 -3.55 -9.37
C ASP A 538 15.53 -2.29 -9.86
N THR A 539 14.55 -1.84 -9.10
CA THR A 539 13.80 -0.61 -9.34
C THR A 539 13.23 -0.06 -8.03
N VAL A 540 13.62 1.14 -7.64
CA VAL A 540 13.11 1.78 -6.42
C VAL A 540 11.69 2.35 -6.58
N LEU A 541 11.15 2.41 -7.80
CA LEU A 541 9.78 2.84 -8.05
C LEU A 541 8.78 1.70 -7.97
N GLY A 542 9.12 0.55 -8.51
CA GLY A 542 8.23 -0.60 -8.63
C GLY A 542 8.54 -1.78 -7.71
N ASN A 543 9.67 -1.75 -7.01
CA ASN A 543 10.13 -2.75 -6.05
C ASN A 543 10.77 -2.04 -4.86
N TYR A 544 11.07 -2.76 -3.79
CA TYR A 544 11.89 -2.24 -2.69
C TYR A 544 13.30 -1.91 -3.18
N ASP A 545 13.98 -0.96 -2.52
CA ASP A 545 15.40 -0.72 -2.76
C ASP A 545 16.23 -1.88 -2.20
N LEU A 546 16.56 -2.83 -3.07
CA LEU A 546 17.25 -4.04 -2.68
C LEU A 546 18.68 -3.77 -2.21
N GLU A 547 19.36 -2.79 -2.80
CA GLU A 547 20.71 -2.39 -2.41
C GLU A 547 20.72 -1.80 -0.99
N TYR A 548 19.74 -0.95 -0.68
CA TYR A 548 19.55 -0.46 0.67
C TYR A 548 19.27 -1.60 1.67
N LEU A 549 18.39 -2.55 1.32
CA LEU A 549 18.08 -3.69 2.18
C LEU A 549 19.28 -4.61 2.40
N GLN A 550 20.06 -4.93 1.36
CA GLN A 550 21.30 -5.71 1.46
C GLN A 550 22.29 -5.02 2.40
N ARG A 551 22.52 -3.74 2.22
CA ARG A 551 23.41 -2.93 3.05
C ARG A 551 23.01 -2.91 4.52
N MET A 552 21.69 -2.83 4.79
CA MET A 552 21.15 -2.74 6.16
C MET A 552 21.01 -4.09 6.86
N LEU A 553 20.79 -5.16 6.13
CA LEU A 553 20.64 -6.52 6.65
C LEU A 553 21.96 -7.26 6.69
N GLN A 554 22.90 -6.93 5.78
CA GLN A 554 24.21 -7.61 5.71
C GLN A 554 24.05 -9.13 5.69
N ALA A 555 24.58 -9.84 6.71
CA ALA A 555 24.46 -11.28 6.82
C ALA A 555 23.02 -11.80 6.96
N GLU A 556 22.06 -10.98 7.35
CA GLU A 556 20.64 -11.33 7.45
C GLU A 556 19.91 -11.25 6.08
N TYR A 557 20.55 -10.75 5.02
CA TYR A 557 20.09 -10.88 3.65
C TYR A 557 20.61 -12.19 3.07
N TYR A 558 19.70 -13.13 2.82
CA TYR A 558 20.08 -14.48 2.38
C TYR A 558 20.04 -14.56 0.85
N GLU A 559 21.14 -14.97 0.28
CA GLU A 559 21.26 -15.29 -1.15
C GLU A 559 21.29 -16.81 -1.36
N MET A 560 20.59 -17.27 -2.38
CA MET A 560 20.57 -18.68 -2.74
C MET A 560 21.96 -19.10 -3.23
N ASP A 561 22.44 -20.27 -2.81
CA ASP A 561 23.70 -20.78 -3.35
C ASP A 561 23.54 -21.26 -4.81
N GLU A 562 24.66 -21.32 -5.53
CA GLU A 562 24.67 -21.70 -6.94
C GLU A 562 24.07 -23.09 -7.21
N ALA A 563 24.17 -24.02 -6.27
CA ALA A 563 23.65 -25.37 -6.44
C ALA A 563 22.12 -25.38 -6.40
N ASP A 564 21.54 -24.63 -5.46
CA ASP A 564 20.07 -24.48 -5.34
C ASP A 564 19.51 -23.65 -6.49
N GLN A 565 20.24 -22.62 -6.94
CA GLN A 565 19.88 -21.83 -8.12
C GLN A 565 19.83 -22.68 -9.38
N LYS A 566 20.88 -23.48 -9.66
CA LYS A 566 20.92 -24.40 -10.81
C LYS A 566 19.87 -25.50 -10.76
N ARG A 567 19.43 -25.92 -9.55
CA ARG A 567 18.31 -26.89 -9.41
C ARG A 567 16.98 -26.23 -9.74
N LEU A 568 16.81 -24.97 -9.33
CA LEU A 568 15.61 -24.19 -9.60
C LEU A 568 15.51 -23.89 -11.11
N GLU A 569 16.60 -23.48 -11.74
CA GLU A 569 16.71 -23.24 -13.19
C GLU A 569 16.31 -24.50 -13.98
N ARG A 570 16.90 -25.68 -13.67
CA ARG A 570 16.54 -26.95 -14.31
C ARG A 570 15.04 -27.32 -14.13
N HIS A 571 14.48 -26.99 -12.97
CA HIS A 571 13.04 -27.19 -12.78
C HIS A 571 12.22 -26.30 -13.73
N PHE A 572 12.63 -25.05 -13.91
CA PHE A 572 11.97 -24.13 -14.82
C PHE A 572 12.14 -24.52 -16.29
N GLU A 573 13.34 -24.97 -16.69
CA GLU A 573 13.58 -25.48 -18.02
C GLU A 573 12.59 -26.61 -18.36
N GLY A 574 12.34 -27.52 -17.42
CA GLY A 574 11.35 -28.58 -17.60
C GLY A 574 9.90 -28.07 -17.72
N LEU A 575 9.56 -26.93 -17.10
CA LEU A 575 8.23 -26.33 -17.21
C LEU A 575 7.99 -25.64 -18.57
N ILE A 576 9.05 -25.17 -19.22
CA ILE A 576 8.98 -24.39 -20.45
C ILE A 576 9.48 -25.15 -21.68
N GLU A 577 9.95 -26.39 -21.55
CA GLU A 577 10.52 -27.21 -22.64
C GLU A 577 9.61 -27.25 -23.87
N GLY A 578 8.30 -27.38 -23.67
CA GLY A 578 7.32 -27.44 -24.75
C GLY A 578 7.09 -26.12 -25.51
N TYR A 579 7.61 -25.00 -25.05
CA TYR A 579 7.52 -23.72 -25.79
C TYR A 579 8.21 -23.77 -27.14
N GLN A 580 9.20 -24.64 -27.33
CA GLN A 580 9.87 -24.88 -28.63
C GLN A 580 8.89 -25.38 -29.71
N LYS A 581 7.72 -25.93 -29.32
CA LYS A 581 6.67 -26.40 -30.23
C LYS A 581 5.72 -25.28 -30.67
N LEU A 582 5.86 -24.08 -30.12
CA LEU A 582 4.97 -22.95 -30.40
C LEU A 582 5.62 -21.98 -31.39
N LYS A 583 4.81 -21.33 -32.19
CA LYS A 583 5.22 -20.15 -32.96
C LYS A 583 4.87 -18.89 -32.17
N ILE A 584 5.87 -18.15 -31.74
CA ILE A 584 5.70 -16.88 -31.05
C ILE A 584 5.97 -15.76 -32.05
N HIS A 585 4.96 -14.93 -32.28
CA HIS A 585 5.04 -13.77 -33.18
C HIS A 585 5.09 -12.49 -32.32
N THR A 586 6.23 -11.79 -32.35
CA THR A 586 6.39 -10.49 -31.67
C THR A 586 6.43 -9.39 -32.73
N GLU A 587 5.62 -8.36 -32.55
CA GLU A 587 5.54 -7.25 -33.51
C GLU A 587 5.29 -5.91 -32.80
N ALA A 588 6.04 -4.86 -33.22
CA ALA A 588 5.80 -3.50 -32.79
C ALA A 588 4.68 -2.85 -33.62
N ILE A 589 3.73 -2.22 -32.95
CA ILE A 589 2.63 -1.48 -33.60
C ILE A 589 3.03 0.00 -33.67
N SER A 590 3.34 0.46 -34.88
CA SER A 590 3.74 1.84 -35.16
C SER A 590 2.56 2.79 -35.32
N TYR A 591 2.83 4.08 -35.14
CA TYR A 591 1.92 5.17 -35.43
C TYR A 591 2.54 6.09 -36.48
N LYS A 592 1.78 6.43 -37.54
CA LYS A 592 2.16 7.42 -38.55
C LYS A 592 1.64 8.81 -38.20
N GLU A 593 2.35 9.86 -38.64
CA GLU A 593 2.09 11.23 -38.19
C GLU A 593 0.66 11.74 -38.43
N ASN A 594 -0.03 11.24 -39.45
CA ASN A 594 -1.39 11.66 -39.83
C ASN A 594 -2.40 10.51 -39.76
N PHE A 595 -3.67 10.84 -39.55
CA PHE A 595 -4.74 9.85 -39.41
C PHE A 595 -4.97 9.04 -40.67
N MET A 596 -4.93 9.70 -41.82
CA MET A 596 -5.20 9.04 -43.10
C MET A 596 -4.22 7.92 -43.40
N ASP A 597 -2.93 8.08 -43.10
CA ASP A 597 -1.93 7.03 -43.34
C ASP A 597 -2.05 5.86 -42.35
N ASN A 598 -2.47 6.13 -41.13
CA ASN A 598 -2.82 5.06 -40.19
C ASN A 598 -4.08 4.30 -40.65
N LEU A 599 -5.10 5.01 -41.14
CA LEU A 599 -6.35 4.42 -41.59
C LEU A 599 -6.18 3.59 -42.87
N LYS A 600 -5.23 3.94 -43.78
CA LYS A 600 -4.85 3.10 -44.93
C LYS A 600 -4.28 1.73 -44.51
N GLU A 601 -3.67 1.63 -43.32
CA GLU A 601 -3.24 0.36 -42.79
C GLU A 601 -4.41 -0.43 -42.19
N ILE A 602 -5.49 0.22 -41.78
CA ILE A 602 -6.67 -0.38 -41.15
C ILE A 602 -7.72 -0.76 -42.22
N PHE A 603 -8.04 0.13 -43.17
CA PHE A 603 -9.08 -0.05 -44.16
C PHE A 603 -8.54 -0.02 -45.61
N SER A 604 -9.20 -0.78 -46.48
CA SER A 604 -8.86 -0.80 -47.89
C SER A 604 -9.76 0.13 -48.72
N ASN A 605 -10.95 0.52 -48.23
CA ASN A 605 -11.93 1.35 -48.92
C ASN A 605 -11.65 2.84 -48.71
N PRO A 606 -11.39 3.62 -49.81
CA PRO A 606 -11.09 5.04 -49.68
C PRO A 606 -12.22 5.89 -49.07
N HIS A 607 -13.47 5.52 -49.26
CA HIS A 607 -14.61 6.22 -48.65
C HIS A 607 -14.66 6.05 -47.14
N ILE A 608 -14.40 4.84 -46.66
CA ILE A 608 -14.32 4.56 -45.22
C ILE A 608 -13.12 5.30 -44.63
N ILE A 609 -11.97 5.33 -45.30
CA ILE A 609 -10.77 6.05 -44.85
C ILE A 609 -11.09 7.54 -44.66
N GLN A 610 -11.78 8.17 -45.64
CA GLN A 610 -12.14 9.58 -45.54
C GLN A 610 -13.13 9.84 -44.40
N GLU A 611 -14.21 9.04 -44.30
CA GLU A 611 -15.24 9.17 -43.26
C GLU A 611 -14.62 9.09 -41.85
N TYR A 612 -13.75 8.06 -41.62
CA TYR A 612 -13.12 7.88 -40.33
C TYR A 612 -11.99 8.88 -40.05
N THR A 613 -11.36 9.47 -41.10
CA THR A 613 -10.44 10.59 -40.89
C THR A 613 -11.19 11.79 -40.31
N GLU A 614 -12.33 12.15 -40.86
CA GLU A 614 -13.16 13.24 -40.36
C GLU A 614 -13.69 12.95 -38.94
N LYS A 615 -14.09 11.72 -38.67
CA LYS A 615 -14.50 11.29 -37.30
C LYS A 615 -13.37 11.43 -36.28
N LEU A 616 -12.14 11.01 -36.59
CA LEU A 616 -10.99 11.12 -35.73
C LEU A 616 -10.58 12.58 -35.50
N GLU A 617 -10.61 13.42 -36.52
CA GLU A 617 -10.32 14.87 -36.40
C GLU A 617 -11.32 15.58 -35.50
N ASN A 618 -12.58 15.14 -35.51
CA ASN A 618 -13.63 15.68 -34.64
C ASN A 618 -13.52 15.14 -33.20
N SER A 619 -13.07 13.88 -33.02
CA SER A 619 -12.97 13.22 -31.71
C SER A 619 -11.70 13.60 -30.95
N PHE A 620 -10.60 13.86 -31.64
CA PHE A 620 -9.30 14.13 -31.01
C PHE A 620 -8.84 15.55 -31.35
N SER A 621 -8.78 16.42 -30.33
CA SER A 621 -8.19 17.75 -30.47
C SER A 621 -6.68 17.68 -30.69
N LYS A 622 -6.06 18.72 -31.25
CA LYS A 622 -4.60 18.83 -31.44
C LYS A 622 -3.82 18.69 -30.12
N GLU A 623 -4.46 19.01 -29.00
CA GLU A 623 -3.89 18.95 -27.68
C GLU A 623 -3.89 17.50 -27.13
N ASN A 624 -4.70 16.60 -27.70
CA ASN A 624 -4.86 15.22 -27.21
C ASN A 624 -4.23 14.18 -28.16
N LYS A 625 -3.08 14.53 -28.75
CA LYS A 625 -2.35 13.66 -29.70
C LYS A 625 -2.04 12.28 -29.13
N TYR A 626 -1.67 12.20 -27.83
CA TYR A 626 -1.36 10.94 -27.18
C TYR A 626 -2.55 9.97 -27.19
N ALA A 627 -3.76 10.45 -26.91
CA ALA A 627 -4.95 9.59 -26.91
C ALA A 627 -5.25 9.04 -28.32
N ALA A 628 -5.04 9.85 -29.36
CA ALA A 628 -5.21 9.40 -30.75
C ALA A 628 -4.19 8.33 -31.15
N VAL A 629 -2.94 8.47 -30.72
CA VAL A 629 -1.87 7.48 -30.95
C VAL A 629 -2.24 6.14 -30.30
N SER A 630 -2.56 6.15 -29.01
CA SER A 630 -2.97 4.96 -28.25
C SER A 630 -4.20 4.29 -28.90
N PHE A 631 -5.23 5.08 -29.24
CA PHE A 631 -6.45 4.58 -29.90
C PHE A 631 -6.14 3.86 -31.21
N LEU A 632 -5.38 4.47 -32.13
CA LEU A 632 -5.09 3.89 -33.44
C LEU A 632 -4.19 2.66 -33.35
N ARG A 633 -3.25 2.61 -32.43
CA ARG A 633 -2.45 1.40 -32.17
C ARG A 633 -3.32 0.23 -31.73
N VAL A 634 -4.30 0.46 -30.83
CA VAL A 634 -5.28 -0.56 -30.43
C VAL A 634 -6.12 -1.03 -31.60
N ILE A 635 -6.58 -0.13 -32.47
CA ILE A 635 -7.36 -0.51 -33.67
C ILE A 635 -6.52 -1.33 -34.66
N LYS A 636 -5.24 -1.00 -34.84
CA LYS A 636 -4.33 -1.81 -35.67
C LYS A 636 -4.14 -3.23 -35.08
N ALA A 637 -3.95 -3.34 -33.76
CA ALA A 637 -3.89 -4.63 -33.07
C ALA A 637 -5.19 -5.44 -33.24
N LEU A 638 -6.35 -4.77 -33.11
CA LEU A 638 -7.67 -5.36 -33.36
C LEU A 638 -7.80 -5.90 -34.77
N LYS A 639 -7.40 -5.13 -35.82
CA LYS A 639 -7.42 -5.60 -37.19
C LYS A 639 -6.59 -6.87 -37.37
N LYS A 640 -5.34 -6.87 -36.85
CA LYS A 640 -4.46 -8.05 -36.92
C LYS A 640 -5.09 -9.26 -36.26
N PHE A 641 -5.73 -9.09 -35.11
CA PHE A 641 -6.47 -10.16 -34.42
C PHE A 641 -7.65 -10.67 -35.26
N VAL A 642 -8.47 -9.78 -35.84
CA VAL A 642 -9.64 -10.16 -36.66
C VAL A 642 -9.22 -10.97 -37.88
N TYR A 643 -8.16 -10.56 -38.57
CA TYR A 643 -7.68 -11.22 -39.79
C TYR A 643 -6.95 -12.54 -39.53
N ASN A 644 -6.50 -12.80 -38.31
CA ASN A 644 -5.87 -14.08 -37.95
C ASN A 644 -6.93 -15.10 -37.50
N GLU A 645 -7.17 -16.13 -38.30
CA GLU A 645 -8.19 -17.16 -38.06
C GLU A 645 -7.78 -18.17 -36.97
N ASN A 646 -6.48 -18.21 -36.59
CA ASN A 646 -5.96 -19.12 -35.57
C ASN A 646 -6.19 -18.60 -34.16
N LEU A 647 -6.45 -17.30 -33.98
CA LEU A 647 -6.63 -16.67 -32.68
C LEU A 647 -8.11 -16.57 -32.30
N ARG A 648 -8.45 -16.96 -31.06
CA ARG A 648 -9.79 -16.86 -30.47
C ARG A 648 -9.86 -15.82 -29.35
N SER A 649 -8.80 -15.69 -28.58
CA SER A 649 -8.74 -14.81 -27.41
C SER A 649 -7.54 -13.88 -27.51
N PHE A 650 -7.78 -12.60 -27.32
CA PHE A 650 -6.73 -11.59 -27.38
C PHE A 650 -6.92 -10.58 -26.24
N LEU A 651 -5.85 -10.33 -25.48
CA LEU A 651 -5.85 -9.41 -24.35
C LEU A 651 -5.17 -8.09 -24.75
N CYS A 652 -5.90 -6.99 -24.66
CA CYS A 652 -5.38 -5.65 -24.92
C CYS A 652 -5.23 -4.90 -23.62
N LEU A 653 -4.00 -4.58 -23.23
CA LEU A 653 -3.67 -3.86 -22.01
C LEU A 653 -3.23 -2.44 -22.29
N ASN A 654 -3.98 -1.49 -21.72
CA ASN A 654 -3.77 -0.07 -21.89
C ASN A 654 -3.53 0.65 -20.57
N ASN A 655 -2.96 1.85 -20.62
CA ASN A 655 -2.82 2.72 -19.45
C ASN A 655 -4.17 3.22 -18.95
N LYS A 656 -5.14 3.42 -19.85
CA LYS A 656 -6.51 3.88 -19.54
C LYS A 656 -7.52 2.85 -20.02
N LEU A 657 -8.58 2.67 -19.25
CA LEU A 657 -9.69 1.81 -19.63
C LEU A 657 -10.64 2.55 -20.58
N ALA A 658 -11.11 1.84 -21.63
CA ALA A 658 -12.10 2.37 -22.55
C ALA A 658 -13.44 2.64 -21.83
N GLN A 659 -14.03 3.81 -22.06
CA GLN A 659 -15.30 4.25 -21.47
C GLN A 659 -16.22 4.78 -22.58
N GLU A 660 -17.53 4.70 -22.38
CA GLU A 660 -18.48 5.28 -23.32
C GLU A 660 -18.47 6.81 -23.24
N ASP A 661 -18.56 7.46 -24.38
CA ASP A 661 -18.65 8.92 -24.55
C ASP A 661 -17.49 9.73 -23.92
N LYS A 662 -16.29 9.14 -23.79
CA LYS A 662 -15.10 9.86 -23.34
C LYS A 662 -14.09 10.08 -24.48
N ALA A 663 -13.83 11.33 -24.78
CA ALA A 663 -12.92 11.79 -25.83
C ALA A 663 -11.49 11.24 -25.77
N SER A 664 -11.04 10.68 -24.62
CA SER A 664 -9.67 10.16 -24.49
C SER A 664 -9.52 8.71 -24.95
N PHE A 665 -10.52 7.85 -24.76
CA PHE A 665 -10.52 6.45 -25.19
C PHE A 665 -11.95 5.92 -25.26
N ASP A 666 -12.65 6.23 -26.36
CA ASP A 666 -14.08 5.98 -26.51
C ASP A 666 -14.38 4.55 -26.94
N LEU A 667 -15.08 3.80 -26.09
CA LEU A 667 -15.51 2.42 -26.33
C LEU A 667 -16.50 2.31 -27.49
N LYS A 668 -17.40 3.30 -27.69
CA LYS A 668 -18.36 3.32 -28.78
C LYS A 668 -17.66 3.42 -30.13
N LEU A 669 -16.67 4.32 -30.21
CA LEU A 669 -15.86 4.48 -31.40
C LEU A 669 -15.06 3.20 -31.73
N ILE A 670 -14.49 2.52 -30.69
CA ILE A 670 -13.82 1.22 -30.89
C ILE A 670 -14.77 0.17 -31.47
N LYS A 671 -16.01 0.08 -30.99
CA LYS A 671 -17.04 -0.85 -31.49
C LYS A 671 -17.46 -0.53 -32.93
N GLU A 672 -17.54 0.76 -33.32
CA GLU A 672 -17.77 1.19 -34.69
C GLU A 672 -16.63 0.71 -35.61
N PHE A 673 -15.37 0.96 -35.23
CA PHE A 673 -14.20 0.47 -35.99
C PHE A 673 -14.21 -1.07 -36.09
N ALA A 674 -14.52 -1.77 -34.99
CA ALA A 674 -14.62 -3.22 -34.96
C ALA A 674 -15.66 -3.73 -35.99
N THR A 675 -16.81 -3.04 -36.09
CA THR A 675 -17.89 -3.40 -37.04
C THR A 675 -17.44 -3.26 -38.46
N GLU A 676 -16.74 -2.17 -38.83
CA GLU A 676 -16.23 -1.97 -40.20
C GLU A 676 -15.10 -2.96 -40.53
N ILE A 677 -14.17 -3.21 -39.61
CA ILE A 677 -13.12 -4.21 -39.79
C ILE A 677 -13.73 -5.62 -40.00
N LEU A 678 -14.80 -5.97 -39.29
CA LEU A 678 -15.51 -7.23 -39.46
C LEU A 678 -16.19 -7.33 -40.84
N LYS A 679 -16.79 -6.24 -41.36
CA LYS A 679 -17.37 -6.19 -42.69
C LYS A 679 -16.31 -6.45 -43.78
N GLU A 680 -15.17 -5.73 -43.70
CA GLU A 680 -14.07 -5.94 -44.66
C GLU A 680 -13.48 -7.36 -44.55
N ALA A 681 -13.30 -7.88 -43.36
CA ALA A 681 -12.79 -9.24 -43.13
C ALA A 681 -13.74 -10.32 -43.70
N LYS A 682 -15.07 -10.13 -43.57
CA LYS A 682 -16.08 -11.02 -44.16
C LYS A 682 -16.01 -10.97 -45.69
N MET A 683 -15.86 -9.77 -46.28
CA MET A 683 -15.66 -9.59 -47.75
C MET A 683 -14.37 -10.25 -48.23
N ALA A 684 -13.32 -10.26 -47.38
CA ALA A 684 -12.05 -10.95 -47.65
C ALA A 684 -12.11 -12.47 -47.45
N GLY A 685 -13.29 -13.06 -47.16
CA GLY A 685 -13.52 -14.50 -47.07
C GLY A 685 -13.11 -15.12 -45.71
N LYS A 686 -12.90 -14.33 -44.68
CA LYS A 686 -12.61 -14.83 -43.32
C LYS A 686 -13.84 -15.47 -42.69
N LYS A 687 -13.70 -16.69 -42.15
CA LYS A 687 -14.84 -17.58 -41.81
C LYS A 687 -15.26 -17.49 -40.32
N LEU A 688 -14.36 -17.38 -39.40
CA LEU A 688 -14.64 -17.53 -37.96
C LEU A 688 -14.77 -16.15 -37.30
N LEU A 689 -15.76 -15.36 -37.72
CA LEU A 689 -15.97 -14.01 -37.25
C LEU A 689 -17.29 -13.86 -36.48
N PRO A 690 -17.33 -13.02 -35.41
CA PRO A 690 -18.57 -12.64 -34.73
C PRO A 690 -19.59 -11.98 -35.65
N LYS A 691 -20.86 -11.93 -35.23
CA LYS A 691 -21.94 -11.30 -35.99
C LYS A 691 -21.79 -9.78 -36.03
N ALA A 692 -21.50 -9.17 -34.90
CA ALA A 692 -21.37 -7.73 -34.74
C ALA A 692 -20.08 -7.34 -34.03
N GLY A 693 -19.68 -6.07 -34.15
CA GLY A 693 -18.52 -5.54 -33.41
C GLY A 693 -18.68 -5.56 -31.90
N GLU A 694 -19.92 -5.47 -31.43
CA GLU A 694 -20.26 -5.59 -30.01
C GLU A 694 -19.96 -6.98 -29.45
N ASP A 695 -20.18 -8.02 -30.24
CA ASP A 695 -19.87 -9.41 -29.86
C ASP A 695 -18.35 -9.66 -29.80
N LEU A 696 -17.57 -8.92 -30.60
CA LEU A 696 -16.13 -9.06 -30.68
C LEU A 696 -15.40 -8.40 -29.49
N ILE A 697 -15.91 -7.23 -29.06
CA ILE A 697 -15.23 -6.40 -28.03
C ILE A 697 -15.81 -6.71 -26.66
N PHE A 698 -14.93 -7.08 -25.73
CA PHE A 698 -15.27 -7.31 -24.32
C PHE A 698 -14.45 -6.39 -23.43
N CYS A 699 -15.10 -5.56 -22.61
CA CYS A 699 -14.42 -4.63 -21.73
C CYS A 699 -14.39 -5.20 -20.29
N LEU A 700 -13.21 -5.55 -19.79
CA LEU A 700 -13.02 -6.09 -18.45
C LEU A 700 -12.62 -4.98 -17.48
N ARG A 701 -13.50 -4.66 -16.53
CA ARG A 701 -13.39 -3.55 -15.59
C ARG A 701 -13.10 -4.05 -14.17
N THR A 702 -12.60 -3.17 -13.30
CA THR A 702 -12.41 -3.48 -11.88
C THR A 702 -13.75 -3.68 -11.17
N GLU A 703 -14.74 -2.87 -11.49
CA GLU A 703 -16.11 -2.99 -10.96
C GLU A 703 -16.81 -4.18 -11.61
N GLY A 704 -17.38 -5.07 -10.79
CA GLY A 704 -18.02 -6.29 -11.27
C GLY A 704 -17.06 -7.32 -11.88
N TYR A 705 -15.76 -7.24 -11.60
CA TYR A 705 -14.72 -8.06 -12.23
C TYR A 705 -15.04 -9.55 -12.21
N GLU A 706 -15.42 -10.11 -11.08
CA GLU A 706 -15.65 -11.55 -10.92
C GLU A 706 -16.78 -12.06 -11.83
N GLN A 707 -17.87 -11.32 -11.91
CA GLN A 707 -19.01 -11.67 -12.78
C GLN A 707 -18.63 -11.53 -14.25
N SER A 708 -18.00 -10.42 -14.64
CA SER A 708 -17.57 -10.18 -16.01
C SER A 708 -16.50 -11.19 -16.46
N ASN A 709 -15.57 -11.57 -15.57
CA ASN A 709 -14.56 -12.58 -15.85
C ASN A 709 -15.17 -13.98 -16.01
N ALA A 710 -16.20 -14.32 -15.22
CA ALA A 710 -16.92 -15.57 -15.36
C ALA A 710 -17.67 -15.64 -16.71
N GLU A 711 -18.35 -14.59 -17.12
CA GLU A 711 -19.02 -14.47 -18.43
C GLU A 711 -18.00 -14.59 -19.57
N LEU A 712 -16.88 -13.86 -19.49
CA LEU A 712 -15.80 -13.93 -20.49
C LEU A 712 -15.27 -15.36 -20.65
N LYS A 713 -14.99 -16.05 -19.55
CA LYS A 713 -14.51 -17.45 -19.56
C LYS A 713 -15.54 -18.39 -20.17
N GLU A 714 -16.82 -18.22 -19.89
CA GLU A 714 -17.90 -19.00 -20.47
C GLU A 714 -17.96 -18.82 -22.00
N ARG A 715 -17.92 -17.58 -22.49
CA ARG A 715 -17.95 -17.25 -23.92
C ARG A 715 -16.72 -17.81 -24.66
N LEU A 716 -15.52 -17.63 -24.08
CA LEU A 716 -14.29 -18.19 -24.64
C LEU A 716 -14.29 -19.72 -24.65
N SER A 717 -14.85 -20.38 -23.63
CA SER A 717 -14.96 -21.83 -23.56
C SER A 717 -15.90 -22.40 -24.61
N LYS A 718 -16.87 -21.61 -25.11
CA LYS A 718 -17.72 -21.93 -26.27
C LYS A 718 -17.02 -21.72 -27.61
N GLY A 719 -15.79 -21.24 -27.63
CA GLY A 719 -14.98 -21.01 -28.82
C GLY A 719 -15.27 -19.68 -29.54
N GLU A 720 -15.91 -18.72 -28.84
CA GLU A 720 -16.13 -17.39 -29.39
C GLU A 720 -14.81 -16.65 -29.60
N LYS A 721 -14.75 -15.79 -30.62
CA LYS A 721 -13.60 -14.94 -30.92
C LYS A 721 -13.79 -13.59 -30.22
N ILE A 722 -12.94 -13.28 -29.22
CA ILE A 722 -13.12 -12.12 -28.34
C ILE A 722 -11.80 -11.33 -28.20
N PHE A 723 -11.90 -10.01 -28.42
CA PHE A 723 -10.86 -9.04 -28.13
C PHE A 723 -11.17 -8.34 -26.80
N VAL A 724 -10.37 -8.62 -25.78
CA VAL A 724 -10.59 -8.11 -24.42
C VAL A 724 -9.83 -6.82 -24.21
N LEU A 725 -10.55 -5.73 -23.94
CA LEU A 725 -9.98 -4.45 -23.53
C LEU A 725 -9.89 -4.39 -22.00
N SER A 726 -8.73 -4.06 -21.47
CA SER A 726 -8.54 -3.82 -20.04
C SER A 726 -7.36 -2.88 -19.78
N SER A 727 -7.11 -2.58 -18.51
CA SER A 727 -5.98 -1.75 -18.11
C SER A 727 -5.00 -2.52 -17.22
N TYR A 728 -3.74 -2.05 -17.16
CA TYR A 728 -2.74 -2.58 -16.23
C TYR A 728 -3.24 -2.60 -14.77
N ASN A 729 -4.00 -1.59 -14.37
CA ASN A 729 -4.57 -1.51 -13.03
C ASN A 729 -5.70 -2.52 -12.79
N THR A 730 -6.51 -2.84 -13.79
CA THR A 730 -7.63 -3.78 -13.68
C THR A 730 -7.16 -5.22 -13.64
N ILE A 731 -6.27 -5.60 -14.56
CA ILE A 731 -5.70 -6.95 -14.64
C ILE A 731 -4.39 -7.02 -13.84
N GLY A 732 -4.24 -6.16 -12.87
CA GLY A 732 -3.10 -6.13 -11.99
C GLY A 732 -2.78 -7.48 -11.35
N VAL A 733 -1.88 -7.48 -10.44
CA VAL A 733 -1.35 -8.64 -9.75
C VAL A 733 -2.44 -9.63 -9.29
N GLY A 734 -2.26 -10.92 -9.57
CA GLY A 734 -3.07 -12.00 -9.01
C GLY A 734 -4.33 -12.42 -9.80
N GLN A 735 -4.66 -11.78 -10.93
CA GLN A 735 -5.86 -12.15 -11.70
C GLN A 735 -5.64 -13.40 -12.60
N ASN A 736 -6.63 -14.30 -12.62
CA ASN A 736 -6.64 -15.51 -13.46
C ASN A 736 -7.62 -15.37 -14.61
N LEU A 737 -7.08 -15.35 -15.84
CA LEU A 737 -7.83 -15.20 -17.08
C LEU A 737 -7.99 -16.51 -17.86
N GLN A 738 -7.41 -17.62 -17.37
CA GLN A 738 -7.46 -18.92 -18.04
C GLN A 738 -8.90 -19.39 -18.17
N TYR A 739 -9.19 -20.08 -19.27
CA TYR A 739 -10.51 -20.61 -19.58
C TYR A 739 -10.44 -22.05 -20.10
N LYS A 740 -11.52 -22.81 -19.99
CA LYS A 740 -11.58 -24.19 -20.46
C LYS A 740 -11.36 -24.26 -21.95
N VAL A 741 -10.59 -25.25 -22.39
CA VAL A 741 -10.34 -25.50 -23.82
C VAL A 741 -11.66 -25.80 -24.54
N PRO A 742 -12.02 -25.06 -25.61
CA PRO A 742 -13.17 -25.39 -26.45
C PRO A 742 -13.03 -26.79 -27.06
N GLU A 743 -14.13 -27.55 -27.18
CA GLU A 743 -14.13 -28.95 -27.63
C GLU A 743 -13.48 -29.19 -29.00
N ASN A 744 -13.51 -28.23 -29.91
CA ASN A 744 -12.99 -28.33 -31.28
C ASN A 744 -11.67 -27.55 -31.51
N LEU A 745 -10.95 -27.20 -30.43
CA LEU A 745 -9.71 -26.47 -30.55
C LEU A 745 -8.50 -27.36 -30.27
N GLU A 746 -7.59 -27.45 -31.24
CA GLU A 746 -6.29 -28.11 -31.02
C GLU A 746 -5.39 -27.22 -30.17
N VAL A 747 -4.84 -27.77 -29.10
CA VAL A 747 -3.90 -27.12 -28.20
C VAL A 747 -2.57 -27.84 -28.13
N VAL A 748 -1.51 -27.13 -27.90
CA VAL A 748 -0.18 -27.68 -27.65
C VAL A 748 0.04 -27.79 -26.16
N LYS A 749 0.45 -28.94 -25.69
CA LYS A 749 0.84 -29.19 -24.30
C LYS A 749 2.33 -28.92 -24.13
N ILE A 750 2.67 -27.91 -23.27
CA ILE A 750 4.06 -27.49 -23.05
C ILE A 750 4.71 -28.15 -21.84
N ASN A 751 3.95 -28.77 -20.94
CA ASN A 751 4.46 -29.48 -19.76
C ASN A 751 3.64 -30.74 -19.47
N GLN A 752 4.07 -31.52 -18.48
CA GLN A 752 3.44 -32.80 -18.14
C GLN A 752 2.24 -32.69 -17.21
N TYR A 753 1.90 -31.49 -16.69
CA TYR A 753 0.79 -31.33 -15.76
C TYR A 753 -0.57 -31.51 -16.45
N ALA A 754 -1.47 -32.24 -15.78
CA ALA A 754 -2.86 -32.35 -16.24
C ALA A 754 -3.59 -31.03 -15.99
N GLN A 755 -4.06 -30.39 -17.06
CA GLN A 755 -4.77 -29.11 -17.01
C GLN A 755 -5.94 -29.15 -18.00
N GLU A 756 -7.04 -28.49 -17.67
CA GLU A 756 -8.22 -28.35 -18.52
C GLU A 756 -8.36 -26.94 -19.11
N GLU A 757 -7.60 -25.98 -18.58
CA GLU A 757 -7.65 -24.59 -18.96
C GLU A 757 -6.44 -24.21 -19.83
N LYS A 758 -6.67 -23.31 -20.78
CA LYS A 758 -5.64 -22.70 -21.62
C LYS A 758 -5.51 -21.20 -21.37
N ASP A 759 -4.38 -20.65 -21.73
CA ASP A 759 -4.15 -19.21 -21.73
C ASP A 759 -4.69 -18.52 -23.00
N PHE A 760 -4.70 -17.20 -23.01
CA PHE A 760 -5.01 -16.38 -24.17
C PHE A 760 -4.03 -16.61 -25.31
N ASP A 761 -4.50 -16.40 -26.57
CA ASP A 761 -3.73 -16.64 -27.78
C ASP A 761 -2.82 -15.46 -28.16
N GLY A 762 -3.09 -14.29 -27.59
CA GLY A 762 -2.25 -13.13 -27.84
C GLY A 762 -2.51 -11.98 -26.86
N ILE A 763 -1.60 -11.03 -26.89
CA ILE A 763 -1.62 -9.85 -26.05
C ILE A 763 -1.12 -8.62 -26.83
N TYR A 764 -1.71 -7.46 -26.56
CA TYR A 764 -1.18 -6.15 -26.93
C TYR A 764 -0.81 -5.39 -25.64
N LEU A 765 0.36 -4.77 -25.64
CA LEU A 765 0.92 -4.04 -24.53
C LEU A 765 1.19 -2.58 -24.94
N GLU A 766 0.41 -1.67 -24.39
CA GLU A 766 0.70 -0.24 -24.46
C GLU A 766 1.92 0.09 -23.58
N ALA A 767 2.78 1.03 -24.01
CA ALA A 767 3.91 1.46 -23.20
C ALA A 767 3.42 2.04 -21.85
N PRO A 768 3.88 1.49 -20.71
CA PRO A 768 3.45 1.96 -19.40
C PRO A 768 3.88 3.42 -19.17
N THR A 769 2.91 4.32 -18.96
CA THR A 769 3.17 5.76 -18.76
C THR A 769 2.82 6.26 -17.37
N HIS A 770 2.15 5.43 -16.55
CA HIS A 770 1.62 5.76 -15.21
C HIS A 770 2.56 5.38 -14.06
N LEU A 771 3.85 5.22 -14.36
CA LEU A 771 4.86 4.73 -13.40
C LEU A 771 5.20 5.77 -12.32
N ILE A 772 5.13 7.05 -12.71
CA ILE A 772 5.26 8.19 -11.81
C ILE A 772 3.96 8.99 -11.86
N VAL A 773 3.62 9.65 -10.76
CA VAL A 773 2.46 10.55 -10.71
C VAL A 773 2.57 11.60 -11.80
N ASN A 774 1.53 11.72 -12.61
CA ASN A 774 1.50 12.69 -13.72
C ASN A 774 0.97 14.03 -13.22
N LEU A 775 1.75 15.09 -13.43
CA LEU A 775 1.33 16.46 -13.16
C LEU A 775 0.67 17.00 -14.44
N ASP A 776 -0.65 16.86 -14.56
CA ASP A 776 -1.41 17.36 -15.71
C ASP A 776 -1.67 18.86 -15.54
N MET A 777 -1.53 19.62 -16.65
CA MET A 777 -1.77 21.07 -16.66
C MET A 777 -3.24 21.47 -16.45
N ASN A 778 -4.17 20.55 -16.72
CA ASN A 778 -5.61 20.84 -16.72
C ASN A 778 -6.31 20.45 -15.42
N ASN A 779 -5.65 19.67 -14.54
CA ASN A 779 -6.21 19.22 -13.29
C ASN A 779 -5.20 19.37 -12.16
N SER A 780 -5.62 19.94 -11.03
CA SER A 780 -4.81 19.90 -9.81
C SER A 780 -4.72 18.46 -9.29
N ILE A 781 -3.53 18.05 -8.88
CA ILE A 781 -3.33 16.75 -8.22
C ILE A 781 -3.91 16.76 -6.81
N SER A 782 -4.25 15.59 -6.28
CA SER A 782 -4.61 15.43 -4.87
C SER A 782 -3.39 15.59 -3.95
N GLU A 783 -3.61 15.86 -2.67
CA GLU A 783 -2.53 15.86 -1.67
C GLU A 783 -1.84 14.49 -1.58
N GLU A 784 -2.59 13.39 -1.66
CA GLU A 784 -2.05 12.03 -1.65
C GLU A 784 -1.15 11.77 -2.87
N ASP A 785 -1.56 12.23 -4.06
CA ASP A 785 -0.74 12.10 -5.27
C ASP A 785 0.53 12.97 -5.19
N MET A 786 0.43 14.17 -4.63
CA MET A 786 1.59 15.02 -4.39
C MET A 786 2.59 14.33 -3.44
N VAL A 787 2.12 13.79 -2.33
CA VAL A 787 2.97 13.07 -1.38
C VAL A 787 3.58 11.82 -2.02
N LYS A 788 2.80 11.08 -2.83
CA LYS A 788 3.31 9.95 -3.60
C LYS A 788 4.42 10.37 -4.55
N PHE A 789 4.25 11.49 -5.24
CA PHE A 789 5.26 12.05 -6.12
C PHE A 789 6.54 12.40 -5.35
N ILE A 790 6.42 13.03 -4.19
CA ILE A 790 7.58 13.34 -3.33
C ILE A 790 8.32 12.06 -2.93
N PHE A 791 7.61 11.00 -2.53
CA PHE A 791 8.25 9.71 -2.23
C PHE A 791 8.99 9.13 -3.43
N GLN A 792 8.37 9.15 -4.62
CA GLN A 792 8.99 8.64 -5.84
C GLN A 792 10.26 9.41 -6.19
N ASP A 793 10.23 10.71 -6.07
CA ASP A 793 11.34 11.61 -6.32
C ASP A 793 12.48 11.42 -5.31
N GLU A 794 12.15 11.31 -4.02
CA GLU A 794 13.09 11.02 -2.94
C GLU A 794 13.78 9.66 -3.10
N PHE A 795 13.05 8.64 -3.55
CA PHE A 795 13.64 7.31 -3.81
C PHE A 795 14.66 7.36 -4.95
N LEU A 796 14.37 8.11 -6.02
CA LEU A 796 15.31 8.31 -7.12
C LEU A 796 16.55 9.13 -6.69
N MET A 797 16.36 10.16 -5.86
CA MET A 797 17.48 10.94 -5.29
C MET A 797 18.34 10.09 -4.35
N GLU A 798 17.74 9.22 -3.54
CA GLU A 798 18.47 8.33 -2.63
C GLU A 798 19.35 7.34 -3.39
N ARG A 799 18.87 6.84 -4.55
CA ARG A 799 19.66 5.97 -5.45
C ARG A 799 20.70 6.72 -6.29
N GLY A 800 20.65 8.06 -6.30
CA GLY A 800 21.52 8.87 -7.15
C GLY A 800 21.10 8.87 -8.63
N GLU A 801 19.92 8.34 -8.97
CA GLU A 801 19.36 8.34 -10.33
C GLU A 801 18.78 9.70 -10.73
N LEU A 802 18.49 10.53 -9.75
CA LEU A 802 18.04 11.91 -9.91
C LEU A 802 18.95 12.83 -9.10
N SER A 803 19.41 13.92 -9.70
CA SER A 803 20.19 14.91 -8.95
C SER A 803 19.29 15.61 -7.93
N ARG A 804 19.87 16.02 -6.80
CA ARG A 804 19.11 16.75 -5.77
C ARG A 804 18.52 18.07 -6.29
N ILE A 805 19.21 18.73 -7.20
CA ILE A 805 18.76 20.00 -7.79
C ILE A 805 17.50 19.75 -8.65
N ASP A 806 17.54 18.72 -9.48
CA ASP A 806 16.43 18.37 -10.36
C ASP A 806 15.24 17.85 -9.57
N GLY A 807 15.46 16.99 -8.56
CA GLY A 807 14.42 16.50 -7.68
C GLY A 807 13.68 17.62 -6.95
N LEU A 808 14.41 18.56 -6.36
CA LEU A 808 13.79 19.72 -5.73
C LEU A 808 13.02 20.61 -6.71
N ALA A 809 13.49 20.73 -7.96
CA ALA A 809 12.75 21.45 -9.00
C ALA A 809 11.43 20.73 -9.34
N LEU A 810 11.44 19.39 -9.43
CA LEU A 810 10.25 18.59 -9.66
C LEU A 810 9.24 18.69 -8.51
N ILE A 811 9.70 18.62 -7.27
CA ILE A 811 8.86 18.82 -6.08
C ILE A 811 8.20 20.19 -6.10
N LYS A 812 8.92 21.26 -6.48
CA LYS A 812 8.34 22.61 -6.65
C LYS A 812 7.22 22.63 -7.68
N GLU A 813 7.39 21.97 -8.81
CA GLU A 813 6.33 21.88 -9.84
C GLU A 813 5.09 21.11 -9.31
N ALA A 814 5.26 20.06 -8.53
CA ALA A 814 4.16 19.35 -7.89
C ALA A 814 3.36 20.26 -6.94
N PHE A 815 4.03 21.07 -6.12
CA PHE A 815 3.35 22.04 -5.25
C PHE A 815 2.65 23.15 -6.03
N ARG A 816 3.22 23.62 -7.13
CA ARG A 816 2.55 24.58 -8.02
C ARG A 816 1.27 24.00 -8.60
N ASN A 817 1.30 22.75 -9.03
CA ASN A 817 0.13 22.05 -9.56
C ASN A 817 -0.95 21.89 -8.49
N LEU A 818 -0.59 21.46 -7.27
CA LEU A 818 -1.51 21.34 -6.14
C LEU A 818 -2.21 22.67 -5.82
N SER A 819 -1.49 23.78 -5.94
CA SER A 819 -2.01 25.14 -5.67
C SER A 819 -2.87 25.71 -6.83
N GLY A 820 -3.17 24.92 -7.86
CA GLY A 820 -3.94 25.35 -9.04
C GLY A 820 -3.12 26.23 -10.00
N GLY A 821 -1.79 26.25 -9.87
CA GLY A 821 -0.87 26.87 -10.81
C GLY A 821 -0.58 25.95 -12.01
N LEU A 822 -0.03 26.53 -13.09
CA LEU A 822 0.40 25.78 -14.27
C LEU A 822 1.76 25.09 -14.02
N GLY A 823 1.81 24.14 -13.09
CA GLY A 823 2.97 23.30 -12.92
C GLY A 823 3.07 22.28 -14.07
N ARG A 824 4.19 22.29 -14.79
CA ARG A 824 4.42 21.37 -15.91
C ARG A 824 5.44 20.33 -15.52
N PHE A 825 5.01 19.07 -15.40
CA PHE A 825 5.91 17.94 -15.42
C PHE A 825 5.86 17.28 -16.81
N SER A 826 7.01 17.21 -17.45
CA SER A 826 7.20 16.36 -18.61
C SER A 826 8.14 15.23 -18.24
N LYS A 827 7.95 14.03 -18.79
CA LYS A 827 8.95 12.93 -18.71
C LYS A 827 10.36 13.38 -19.07
N LYS A 828 10.49 14.47 -19.85
CA LYS A 828 11.78 15.08 -20.20
C LYS A 828 12.56 15.67 -19.03
N ASN A 829 11.91 15.85 -17.87
CA ASN A 829 12.54 16.37 -16.66
C ASN A 829 13.22 15.28 -15.82
N ILE A 830 12.96 14.00 -16.13
CA ILE A 830 13.70 12.86 -15.57
C ILE A 830 14.78 12.45 -16.56
N PRO A 831 15.98 12.09 -16.14
CA PRO A 831 17.03 11.60 -17.03
C PRO A 831 16.50 10.46 -17.92
N HIS A 832 16.84 10.48 -19.20
CA HIS A 832 16.40 9.45 -20.15
C HIS A 832 16.93 8.06 -19.77
N ASP A 833 18.03 8.00 -19.04
CA ASP A 833 18.73 6.83 -18.57
C ASP A 833 18.43 6.46 -17.12
N CYS A 834 17.27 6.86 -16.58
CA CYS A 834 16.85 6.48 -15.21
C CYS A 834 16.56 4.97 -15.12
N PRO A 835 17.47 4.16 -14.53
CA PRO A 835 17.34 2.69 -14.50
C PRO A 835 16.09 2.21 -13.80
N SER A 836 15.71 2.84 -12.68
CA SER A 836 14.52 2.45 -11.92
C SER A 836 13.23 2.64 -12.71
N LEU A 837 13.12 3.69 -13.52
CA LEU A 837 11.96 3.93 -14.37
C LEU A 837 11.87 2.89 -15.49
N HIS A 838 13.01 2.59 -16.11
CA HIS A 838 13.14 1.59 -17.17
C HIS A 838 12.78 0.19 -16.64
N ASN A 839 13.40 -0.22 -15.54
CA ASN A 839 13.14 -1.52 -14.92
C ASN A 839 11.70 -1.64 -14.40
N TYR A 840 11.09 -0.55 -13.95
CA TYR A 840 9.68 -0.56 -13.56
C TYR A 840 8.75 -0.78 -14.78
N ALA A 841 9.09 -0.20 -15.93
CA ALA A 841 8.37 -0.49 -17.18
C ALA A 841 8.51 -1.98 -17.55
N ILE A 842 9.74 -2.52 -17.55
CA ILE A 842 10.00 -3.95 -17.79
C ILE A 842 9.20 -4.83 -16.84
N LYS A 843 9.17 -4.51 -15.55
CA LYS A 843 8.36 -5.23 -14.56
C LYS A 843 6.90 -5.33 -14.97
N ASN A 844 6.29 -4.20 -15.33
CA ASN A 844 4.87 -4.19 -15.72
C ASN A 844 4.64 -5.05 -16.98
N LEU A 845 5.53 -4.98 -17.95
CA LEU A 845 5.46 -5.79 -19.16
C LEU A 845 5.62 -7.28 -18.88
N LEU A 846 6.60 -7.68 -18.08
CA LEU A 846 6.80 -9.09 -17.67
C LEU A 846 5.58 -9.64 -16.92
N GLN A 847 5.03 -8.87 -16.00
CA GLN A 847 3.81 -9.26 -15.28
C GLN A 847 2.60 -9.37 -16.22
N ALA A 848 2.48 -8.51 -17.21
CA ALA A 848 1.41 -8.54 -18.21
C ALA A 848 1.53 -9.77 -19.12
N VAL A 849 2.70 -10.03 -19.70
CA VAL A 849 2.98 -11.25 -20.49
C VAL A 849 2.72 -12.50 -19.66
N GLY A 850 3.09 -12.48 -18.39
CA GLY A 850 2.80 -13.57 -17.46
C GLY A 850 1.31 -13.93 -17.33
N ARG A 851 0.37 -13.05 -17.77
CA ARG A 851 -1.08 -13.37 -17.77
C ARG A 851 -1.46 -14.41 -18.84
N ILE A 852 -0.71 -14.46 -19.92
CA ILE A 852 -0.90 -15.45 -20.99
C ILE A 852 0.12 -16.60 -20.95
N CYS A 853 0.83 -16.76 -19.82
CA CYS A 853 1.88 -17.78 -19.62
C CYS A 853 1.68 -18.58 -18.33
N ARG A 854 0.44 -18.90 -17.92
CA ARG A 854 0.15 -19.59 -16.65
C ARG A 854 -0.12 -21.08 -16.77
N THR A 855 -0.70 -21.52 -17.88
CA THR A 855 -1.09 -22.92 -18.06
C THR A 855 -0.14 -23.64 -19.00
N GLY A 856 -0.17 -24.98 -18.92
CA GLY A 856 0.57 -25.87 -19.83
C GLY A 856 -0.14 -26.09 -21.17
N LEU A 857 -1.35 -25.55 -21.38
CA LEU A 857 -2.11 -25.67 -22.63
C LEU A 857 -2.10 -24.32 -23.37
N LYS A 858 -1.59 -24.36 -24.60
CA LYS A 858 -1.40 -23.16 -25.45
C LYS A 858 -2.00 -23.35 -26.83
N ASN A 859 -2.30 -22.23 -27.51
CA ASN A 859 -2.51 -22.26 -28.95
C ASN A 859 -1.18 -22.56 -29.67
N LYS A 860 -1.21 -23.08 -30.89
CA LYS A 860 -0.01 -23.32 -31.71
C LYS A 860 0.74 -22.02 -32.03
N GLU A 861 0.03 -20.92 -32.08
CA GLU A 861 0.57 -19.58 -32.34
C GLU A 861 0.22 -18.66 -31.18
N ILE A 862 1.20 -17.90 -30.70
CA ILE A 862 1.04 -16.85 -29.68
C ILE A 862 1.48 -15.53 -30.32
N HIS A 863 0.66 -14.49 -30.21
CA HIS A 863 0.95 -13.17 -30.74
C HIS A 863 1.15 -12.15 -29.62
N VAL A 864 2.32 -11.52 -29.60
CA VAL A 864 2.66 -10.45 -28.67
C VAL A 864 2.88 -9.17 -29.48
N TYR A 865 1.94 -8.26 -29.36
CA TYR A 865 2.05 -6.94 -29.97
C TYR A 865 2.44 -5.91 -28.91
N VAL A 866 3.36 -5.04 -29.23
CA VAL A 866 3.86 -4.00 -28.32
C VAL A 866 3.83 -2.64 -29.01
N ASP A 867 3.74 -1.58 -28.24
CA ASP A 867 3.98 -0.25 -28.77
C ASP A 867 5.39 -0.11 -29.32
N GLU A 868 5.55 0.61 -30.42
CA GLU A 868 6.85 0.95 -30.99
C GLU A 868 7.76 1.63 -29.96
N ASP A 869 7.20 2.48 -29.10
CA ASP A 869 7.92 3.16 -28.03
C ASP A 869 8.58 2.19 -27.02
N ILE A 870 8.06 0.94 -26.88
CA ILE A 870 8.68 -0.11 -26.06
C ILE A 870 9.88 -0.69 -26.80
N SER A 871 9.76 -0.94 -28.10
CA SER A 871 10.80 -1.60 -28.89
C SER A 871 12.06 -0.74 -29.04
N GLU A 872 11.94 0.57 -29.05
CA GLU A 872 13.06 1.51 -29.17
C GLU A 872 13.82 1.72 -27.84
N ASN A 873 13.15 1.52 -26.69
CA ASN A 873 13.70 1.83 -25.37
C ASN A 873 13.94 0.61 -24.46
N THR A 874 13.54 -0.59 -24.86
CA THR A 874 13.49 -1.74 -23.95
C THR A 874 14.14 -3.01 -24.54
N ILE A 875 14.52 -3.04 -25.79
CA ILE A 875 15.24 -4.10 -26.47
C ILE A 875 16.66 -3.61 -26.80
#